data_d8af915cfa2120f0e4bb70556a31d88d
#
_entry.id   d8af915cfa2120f0e4bb70556a31d88d
#
_cell.length_a   1.000
_cell.length_b   1.000
_cell.length_c   1.000
_cell.angle_alpha   90.00
_cell.angle_beta   90.00
_cell.angle_gamma   90.00
#
_symmetry.space_group_name_H-M   'P 1'
#
loop_
_entity.id
_entity.type
_entity.pdbx_description
1 polymer ?
#
loop_
_entity_poly.entity_id
_entity_poly.type
_entity_poly.pdbx_seq_one_letter_code
_entity_poly.pdbx_strand_id
1 'polypeptide(L)'
;MSLEPQELDDLTSKIGRKPTSTELQIVAAEWSEHCSYKSSKKHLKMLPMKGPLVISEKGYDSGVLDVGDGYVITAHIESHNHPSAVEPYGGAATGVGGVIRDILSAGTRPIAIFDGLRFGDIEKDLQARWLFKNAVTGIADYGNCLGIPTIGGEVEFDECYSNYALVDVAAIGFGKKKNLIKNYAKKGDLVVLLGGSTGRDGIGGSQFASDSLESENRSAVQIPDPFIEKLIIEAILEARNQNLIHAMKDLGGGGLSCAVSETADALSIGIEMDVDKVHTRESDMNPDEIMVSESQERMLIVTDNAKLKKLQEICKKFRITCSVIGHVTSNNMMHVKKGKKTCANLPTDVVANATLLDRPSKKPAYLENIEKEKKLKPILDYSKMMMKFISSPNIASKIWVYGQYDHEVGIRTVVKPGMDSSVLRLDNGKFLAAKIDGNPKHCYVNPREGAIGCFEEACRNVVCTGAKPIGMLDHLQFGNPENPEIFWTFLESLKGLTDFAKYFEIPCIGGKVSLYNETPSGPIKPTPIIGILGLIDKTPLYSQKITTGDCLVIIGDTKNEMGGSEYFEYIHKFVGGKCPVVNFQESKTNMNIVLDLIRKDLLKTVHDCSKGGLAVAVSEICMTHQIGCAVSLEKVPGPKLDVDRILFSESHSRYLLVLEKKNLKKLEDILKTSKASYKMIGEFGGENIQFNKENKQVIDLRVDKAQKTWSNSLRELVVHG
;
A
#
# COMPACT_ATOMS: atom_id res chain seq x y z
N MET A 1 -19.15 -16.04 15.87
CA MET A 1 -19.19 -14.57 15.75
C MET A 1 -20.31 -14.04 16.62
N SER A 2 -20.14 -12.91 17.30
CA SER A 2 -21.15 -12.27 18.15
C SER A 2 -21.17 -10.78 17.89
N LEU A 3 -22.37 -10.20 17.89
CA LEU A 3 -22.56 -8.77 17.91
C LEU A 3 -22.39 -8.26 19.35
N GLU A 4 -21.94 -7.02 19.50
CA GLU A 4 -21.99 -6.32 20.77
C GLU A 4 -23.45 -6.16 21.23
N PRO A 5 -23.74 -6.10 22.55
CA PRO A 5 -25.11 -5.99 23.04
C PRO A 5 -25.90 -4.85 22.40
N GLN A 6 -25.27 -3.69 22.22
CA GLN A 6 -25.90 -2.51 21.59
C GLN A 6 -26.19 -2.73 20.11
N GLU A 7 -25.31 -3.42 19.39
CA GLU A 7 -25.50 -3.77 17.96
C GLU A 7 -26.64 -4.79 17.80
N LEU A 8 -26.77 -5.75 18.73
CA LEU A 8 -27.86 -6.71 18.74
C LEU A 8 -29.21 -6.04 18.99
N ASP A 9 -29.27 -5.08 19.92
CA ASP A 9 -30.47 -4.29 20.19
C ASP A 9 -30.85 -3.42 18.98
N ASP A 10 -29.88 -2.79 18.33
CA ASP A 10 -30.07 -2.01 17.10
C ASP A 10 -30.60 -2.88 15.95
N LEU A 11 -29.98 -4.02 15.69
CA LEU A 11 -30.44 -4.97 14.68
C LEU A 11 -31.87 -5.43 14.97
N THR A 12 -32.16 -5.84 16.22
CA THR A 12 -33.48 -6.31 16.62
C THR A 12 -34.55 -5.24 16.40
N SER A 13 -34.22 -3.99 16.72
CA SER A 13 -35.11 -2.85 16.50
C SER A 13 -35.35 -2.60 15.00
N LYS A 14 -34.29 -2.62 14.18
CA LYS A 14 -34.38 -2.37 12.73
C LYS A 14 -35.20 -3.43 12.00
N ILE A 15 -35.09 -4.72 12.38
CA ILE A 15 -35.83 -5.81 11.74
C ILE A 15 -37.19 -6.09 12.39
N GLY A 16 -37.47 -5.51 13.57
CA GLY A 16 -38.73 -5.66 14.29
C GLY A 16 -39.00 -7.05 14.89
N ARG A 17 -37.98 -7.90 15.02
CA ARG A 17 -38.04 -9.27 15.55
C ARG A 17 -36.67 -9.76 16.00
N LYS A 18 -36.63 -10.84 16.74
CA LYS A 18 -35.39 -11.53 17.08
C LYS A 18 -34.71 -12.09 15.80
N PRO A 19 -33.43 -11.86 15.55
CA PRO A 19 -32.71 -12.42 14.44
C PRO A 19 -32.50 -13.95 14.57
N THR A 20 -32.39 -14.62 13.44
CA THR A 20 -31.99 -16.05 13.37
C THR A 20 -30.48 -16.21 13.60
N SER A 21 -29.98 -17.45 13.77
CA SER A 21 -28.56 -17.72 13.86
C SER A 21 -27.82 -17.23 12.62
N THR A 22 -28.31 -17.57 11.43
CA THR A 22 -27.69 -17.17 10.16
C THR A 22 -27.69 -15.63 9.98
N GLU A 23 -28.75 -14.95 10.38
CA GLU A 23 -28.82 -13.48 10.34
C GLU A 23 -27.79 -12.83 11.27
N LEU A 24 -27.62 -13.39 12.48
CA LEU A 24 -26.59 -12.93 13.41
C LEU A 24 -25.19 -13.06 12.83
N GLN A 25 -24.87 -14.20 12.19
CA GLN A 25 -23.56 -14.42 11.59
C GLN A 25 -23.31 -13.47 10.39
N ILE A 26 -24.30 -13.30 9.51
CA ILE A 26 -24.23 -12.37 8.37
C ILE A 26 -23.95 -10.94 8.86
N VAL A 27 -24.73 -10.45 9.82
CA VAL A 27 -24.60 -9.08 10.31
C VAL A 27 -23.34 -8.90 11.14
N ALA A 28 -22.92 -9.90 11.91
CA ALA A 28 -21.66 -9.83 12.67
C ALA A 28 -20.44 -9.76 11.75
N ALA A 29 -20.45 -10.42 10.60
CA ALA A 29 -19.39 -10.30 9.61
C ALA A 29 -19.38 -8.91 8.96
N GLU A 30 -20.53 -8.44 8.47
CA GLU A 30 -20.66 -7.16 7.77
C GLU A 30 -20.44 -5.95 8.69
N TRP A 31 -20.92 -6.02 9.95
CA TRP A 31 -20.74 -4.93 10.92
C TRP A 31 -19.44 -5.01 11.70
N SER A 32 -18.53 -5.92 11.35
CA SER A 32 -17.17 -5.90 11.87
C SER A 32 -16.49 -4.56 11.53
N GLU A 33 -15.53 -4.11 12.33
CA GLU A 33 -14.76 -2.89 12.01
C GLU A 33 -14.07 -3.01 10.65
N HIS A 34 -13.59 -4.21 10.34
CA HIS A 34 -12.88 -4.51 9.10
C HIS A 34 -13.75 -4.29 7.84
N CYS A 35 -15.01 -4.74 7.85
CA CYS A 35 -15.92 -4.61 6.69
C CYS A 35 -16.65 -3.26 6.68
N SER A 36 -17.16 -2.81 7.83
CA SER A 36 -18.05 -1.64 7.90
C SER A 36 -17.36 -0.30 8.04
N TYR A 37 -16.09 -0.29 8.48
CA TYR A 37 -15.38 0.95 8.84
C TYR A 37 -16.14 1.82 9.86
N LYS A 38 -16.88 1.19 10.79
CA LYS A 38 -17.82 1.89 11.69
C LYS A 38 -17.20 2.99 12.52
N SER A 39 -15.91 2.91 12.86
CA SER A 39 -15.17 3.95 13.58
C SER A 39 -14.59 5.04 12.69
N SER A 40 -14.26 4.73 11.42
CA SER A 40 -13.47 5.61 10.56
C SER A 40 -14.25 6.25 9.39
N LYS A 41 -15.27 5.57 8.85
CA LYS A 41 -16.00 5.94 7.60
C LYS A 41 -16.44 7.41 7.53
N LYS A 42 -16.91 7.99 8.66
CA LYS A 42 -17.33 9.39 8.70
C LYS A 42 -16.18 10.38 8.53
N HIS A 43 -14.97 10.01 8.97
CA HIS A 43 -13.78 10.84 8.92
C HIS A 43 -13.08 10.76 7.57
N LEU A 44 -13.11 9.60 6.90
CA LEU A 44 -12.53 9.39 5.56
C LEU A 44 -13.14 10.34 4.51
N LYS A 45 -14.35 10.82 4.71
CA LYS A 45 -15.00 11.84 3.86
C LYS A 45 -14.22 13.17 3.77
N MET A 46 -13.23 13.42 4.61
CA MET A 46 -12.35 14.59 4.52
C MET A 46 -11.43 14.54 3.31
N LEU A 47 -11.02 13.33 2.89
CA LEU A 47 -10.14 13.13 1.74
C LEU A 47 -10.82 13.58 0.42
N PRO A 48 -10.09 14.26 -0.47
CA PRO A 48 -10.63 14.62 -1.79
C PRO A 48 -10.69 13.38 -2.68
N MET A 49 -11.90 12.84 -2.89
CA MET A 49 -12.11 11.64 -3.73
C MET A 49 -12.43 11.97 -5.19
N LYS A 50 -12.50 13.25 -5.55
CA LYS A 50 -12.81 13.71 -6.92
C LYS A 50 -11.60 14.38 -7.54
N GLY A 51 -11.42 14.16 -8.83
CA GLY A 51 -10.35 14.78 -9.61
C GLY A 51 -10.64 14.67 -11.12
N PRO A 52 -9.89 15.41 -11.95
CA PRO A 52 -10.17 15.48 -13.40
C PRO A 52 -10.01 14.14 -14.13
N LEU A 53 -9.22 13.22 -13.58
CA LEU A 53 -9.00 11.89 -14.15
C LEU A 53 -9.84 10.80 -13.48
N VAL A 54 -10.50 11.09 -12.35
CA VAL A 54 -11.25 10.10 -11.58
C VAL A 54 -12.56 9.74 -12.26
N ILE A 55 -12.78 8.45 -12.48
CA ILE A 55 -14.06 7.90 -12.90
C ILE A 55 -14.72 7.28 -11.66
N SER A 56 -15.85 7.83 -11.27
CA SER A 56 -16.64 7.33 -10.14
C SER A 56 -17.89 6.60 -10.66
N GLU A 57 -17.92 5.29 -10.42
CA GLU A 57 -19.09 4.43 -10.71
C GLU A 57 -19.46 3.66 -9.43
N LYS A 58 -20.71 3.23 -9.35
CA LYS A 58 -21.18 2.44 -8.21
C LYS A 58 -20.65 1.01 -8.26
N GLY A 59 -20.32 0.46 -7.10
CA GLY A 59 -19.98 -0.96 -6.91
C GLY A 59 -18.60 -1.36 -7.44
N TYR A 60 -17.67 -0.42 -7.63
CA TYR A 60 -16.26 -0.75 -7.85
C TYR A 60 -15.53 -0.90 -6.51
N ASP A 61 -14.74 -1.94 -6.38
CA ASP A 61 -13.86 -2.19 -5.24
C ASP A 61 -12.51 -1.50 -5.42
N SER A 62 -12.23 -0.96 -6.59
CA SER A 62 -10.99 -0.24 -6.94
C SER A 62 -11.24 1.15 -7.48
N GLY A 63 -10.30 2.06 -7.26
CA GLY A 63 -10.29 3.38 -7.88
C GLY A 63 -10.02 3.31 -9.38
N VAL A 64 -10.62 4.20 -10.16
CA VAL A 64 -10.48 4.23 -11.62
C VAL A 64 -10.02 5.60 -12.10
N LEU A 65 -8.93 5.64 -12.87
CA LEU A 65 -8.38 6.85 -13.50
C LEU A 65 -8.42 6.75 -15.02
N ASP A 66 -8.94 7.78 -15.67
CA ASP A 66 -8.86 7.96 -17.13
C ASP A 66 -7.46 8.46 -17.52
N VAL A 67 -6.70 7.65 -18.24
CA VAL A 67 -5.34 8.01 -18.68
C VAL A 67 -5.27 8.45 -20.14
N GLY A 68 -6.42 8.72 -20.72
CA GLY A 68 -6.56 9.20 -22.11
C GLY A 68 -6.64 8.07 -23.14
N ASP A 69 -6.94 8.44 -24.37
CA ASP A 69 -6.99 7.54 -25.54
C ASP A 69 -7.97 6.36 -25.37
N GLY A 70 -8.97 6.52 -24.51
CA GLY A 70 -9.96 5.48 -24.20
C GLY A 70 -9.44 4.37 -23.29
N TYR A 71 -8.34 4.61 -22.55
CA TYR A 71 -7.77 3.69 -21.58
C TYR A 71 -7.94 4.19 -20.15
N VAL A 72 -7.98 3.23 -19.23
CA VAL A 72 -8.10 3.46 -17.79
C VAL A 72 -7.08 2.64 -17.02
N ILE A 73 -6.71 3.17 -15.85
CA ILE A 73 -6.01 2.46 -14.80
C ILE A 73 -7.01 2.23 -13.67
N THR A 74 -7.00 1.04 -13.10
CA THR A 74 -7.61 0.76 -11.80
C THR A 74 -6.51 0.51 -10.78
N ALA A 75 -6.76 0.88 -9.53
CA ALA A 75 -5.81 0.61 -8.45
C ALA A 75 -6.55 0.45 -7.12
N HIS A 76 -6.03 -0.43 -6.30
CA HIS A 76 -6.48 -0.66 -4.92
C HIS A 76 -5.31 -1.07 -4.04
N ILE A 77 -5.48 -0.93 -2.72
CA ILE A 77 -4.54 -1.38 -1.69
C ILE A 77 -5.32 -2.08 -0.58
N GLU A 78 -4.85 -3.22 -0.15
CA GLU A 78 -5.42 -4.03 0.92
C GLU A 78 -4.35 -4.45 1.92
N SER A 79 -4.78 -4.76 3.16
CA SER A 79 -3.94 -5.36 4.18
C SER A 79 -4.38 -6.76 4.53
N HIS A 80 -3.40 -7.59 4.89
CA HIS A 80 -3.66 -8.92 5.41
C HIS A 80 -2.78 -9.20 6.65
N ASN A 81 -2.93 -8.34 7.69
CA ASN A 81 -2.04 -8.24 8.84
C ASN A 81 -2.18 -9.42 9.81
N HIS A 82 -3.35 -9.54 10.48
CA HIS A 82 -3.61 -10.59 11.48
C HIS A 82 -3.34 -12.01 10.95
N PRO A 83 -3.84 -12.39 9.76
CA PRO A 83 -3.53 -13.70 9.20
C PRO A 83 -2.04 -13.91 8.95
N SER A 84 -1.32 -12.86 8.49
CA SER A 84 0.14 -12.94 8.26
C SER A 84 0.95 -12.99 9.54
N ALA A 85 0.45 -12.48 10.66
CA ALA A 85 1.09 -12.62 11.95
C ALA A 85 1.01 -14.05 12.51
N VAL A 86 0.00 -14.83 12.09
CA VAL A 86 -0.24 -16.22 12.52
C VAL A 86 0.35 -17.24 11.53
N GLU A 87 0.09 -17.05 10.24
CA GLU A 87 0.58 -17.90 9.15
C GLU A 87 1.06 -17.00 7.99
N PRO A 88 2.34 -16.56 8.03
CA PRO A 88 2.82 -15.49 7.14
C PRO A 88 2.83 -15.84 5.67
N TYR A 89 3.06 -17.11 5.30
CA TYR A 89 3.08 -17.50 3.89
C TYR A 89 1.67 -17.39 3.27
N GLY A 90 0.68 -18.07 3.81
CA GLY A 90 -0.68 -18.06 3.29
C GLY A 90 -1.37 -16.72 3.52
N GLY A 91 -1.10 -16.08 4.66
CA GLY A 91 -1.64 -14.75 4.96
C GLY A 91 -1.19 -13.70 3.94
N ALA A 92 0.11 -13.63 3.65
CA ALA A 92 0.65 -12.67 2.67
C ALA A 92 0.24 -13.02 1.22
N ALA A 93 0.21 -14.30 0.87
CA ALA A 93 -0.28 -14.78 -0.42
C ALA A 93 -1.74 -14.40 -0.66
N THR A 94 -2.61 -14.57 0.35
CA THR A 94 -4.02 -14.16 0.30
C THR A 94 -4.18 -12.66 0.10
N GLY A 95 -3.30 -11.84 0.71
CA GLY A 95 -3.28 -10.39 0.49
C GLY A 95 -3.08 -10.03 -0.99
N VAL A 96 -2.24 -10.77 -1.71
CA VAL A 96 -2.09 -10.61 -3.17
C VAL A 96 -3.38 -11.00 -3.89
N GLY A 97 -3.97 -12.15 -3.58
CA GLY A 97 -5.18 -12.63 -4.26
C GLY A 97 -6.35 -11.67 -4.09
N GLY A 98 -6.60 -11.19 -2.86
CA GLY A 98 -7.68 -10.24 -2.56
C GLY A 98 -7.61 -8.98 -3.41
N VAL A 99 -6.48 -8.29 -3.39
CA VAL A 99 -6.32 -7.03 -4.14
C VAL A 99 -6.38 -7.23 -5.66
N ILE A 100 -5.97 -8.39 -6.17
CA ILE A 100 -6.10 -8.72 -7.60
C ILE A 100 -7.57 -8.89 -7.99
N ARG A 101 -8.41 -9.50 -7.14
CA ARG A 101 -9.84 -9.62 -7.39
C ARG A 101 -10.56 -8.27 -7.37
N ASP A 102 -10.16 -7.34 -6.48
CA ASP A 102 -10.67 -5.96 -6.50
C ASP A 102 -10.42 -5.26 -7.85
N ILE A 103 -9.21 -5.40 -8.38
CA ILE A 103 -8.90 -4.88 -9.71
C ILE A 103 -9.76 -5.53 -10.79
N LEU A 104 -9.93 -6.85 -10.70
CA LEU A 104 -10.69 -7.61 -11.67
C LEU A 104 -12.18 -7.26 -11.63
N SER A 105 -12.73 -6.94 -10.43
CA SER A 105 -14.14 -6.57 -10.24
C SER A 105 -14.57 -5.37 -11.07
N ALA A 106 -13.67 -4.40 -11.29
CA ALA A 106 -13.92 -3.27 -12.20
C ALA A 106 -13.83 -3.64 -13.69
N GLY A 107 -13.32 -4.82 -14.02
CA GLY A 107 -13.21 -5.32 -15.40
C GLY A 107 -11.88 -5.00 -16.11
N THR A 108 -10.84 -4.62 -15.41
CA THR A 108 -9.49 -4.42 -15.98
C THR A 108 -8.62 -5.64 -15.78
N ARG A 109 -7.56 -5.76 -16.59
CA ARG A 109 -6.54 -6.78 -16.39
C ARG A 109 -5.53 -6.29 -15.35
N PRO A 110 -5.29 -7.03 -14.26
CA PRO A 110 -4.18 -6.76 -13.36
C PRO A 110 -2.84 -6.82 -14.11
N ILE A 111 -2.00 -5.80 -13.95
CA ILE A 111 -0.72 -5.65 -14.67
C ILE A 111 0.48 -5.45 -13.76
N ALA A 112 0.28 -5.15 -12.49
CA ALA A 112 1.36 -4.99 -11.52
C ALA A 112 0.85 -5.10 -10.09
N ILE A 113 1.78 -5.49 -9.21
CA ILE A 113 1.65 -5.54 -7.75
C ILE A 113 2.80 -4.74 -7.15
N PHE A 114 2.59 -4.12 -6.01
CA PHE A 114 3.63 -3.56 -5.15
C PHE A 114 3.22 -3.67 -3.68
N ASP A 115 4.17 -3.85 -2.78
CA ASP A 115 3.90 -4.21 -1.39
C ASP A 115 4.44 -3.20 -0.37
N GLY A 116 3.85 -3.19 0.82
CA GLY A 116 4.31 -2.46 1.98
C GLY A 116 4.44 -3.41 3.17
N LEU A 117 5.66 -3.68 3.61
CA LEU A 117 5.95 -4.73 4.59
C LEU A 117 6.56 -4.14 5.86
N ARG A 118 5.98 -4.47 7.03
CA ARG A 118 6.47 -4.01 8.33
C ARG A 118 6.57 -5.20 9.29
N PHE A 119 7.73 -5.35 9.92
CA PHE A 119 8.02 -6.45 10.86
C PHE A 119 8.82 -5.97 12.07
N GLY A 120 8.89 -6.76 13.12
CA GLY A 120 9.72 -6.52 14.28
C GLY A 120 11.21 -6.43 13.97
N ASP A 121 12.04 -6.16 14.99
CA ASP A 121 13.49 -6.05 14.86
C ASP A 121 14.13 -7.39 14.48
N ILE A 122 14.37 -7.60 13.18
CA ILE A 122 14.96 -8.82 12.64
C ILE A 122 16.43 -9.03 13.03
N GLU A 123 17.12 -8.04 13.59
CA GLU A 123 18.47 -8.25 14.14
C GLU A 123 18.42 -9.05 15.45
N LYS A 124 17.37 -8.92 16.24
CA LYS A 124 17.24 -9.51 17.59
C LYS A 124 16.19 -10.61 17.68
N ASP A 125 15.14 -10.55 16.87
CA ASP A 125 13.95 -11.39 16.99
C ASP A 125 13.87 -12.43 15.87
N LEU A 126 14.00 -13.72 16.24
CA LEU A 126 13.88 -14.85 15.31
C LEU A 126 12.45 -15.00 14.76
N GLN A 127 11.43 -14.66 15.57
CA GLN A 127 10.04 -14.68 15.11
C GLN A 127 9.81 -13.65 14.03
N ALA A 128 10.32 -12.42 14.21
CA ALA A 128 10.23 -11.37 13.19
C ALA A 128 10.91 -11.79 11.88
N ARG A 129 12.07 -12.47 11.94
CA ARG A 129 12.73 -13.02 10.74
C ARG A 129 11.89 -14.09 10.06
N TRP A 130 11.29 -14.98 10.83
CA TRP A 130 10.43 -16.03 10.29
C TRP A 130 9.18 -15.45 9.62
N LEU A 131 8.51 -14.48 10.25
CA LEU A 131 7.37 -13.77 9.71
C LEU A 131 7.75 -13.08 8.39
N PHE A 132 8.83 -12.30 8.39
CA PHE A 132 9.31 -11.57 7.22
C PHE A 132 9.65 -12.50 6.05
N LYS A 133 10.46 -13.53 6.30
CA LYS A 133 10.90 -14.48 5.26
C LYS A 133 9.71 -15.16 4.58
N ASN A 134 8.76 -15.66 5.35
CA ASN A 134 7.63 -16.40 4.82
C ASN A 134 6.59 -15.49 4.16
N ALA A 135 6.38 -14.26 4.65
CA ALA A 135 5.52 -13.29 3.98
C ALA A 135 6.06 -12.92 2.58
N VAL A 136 7.36 -12.61 2.47
CA VAL A 136 8.00 -12.36 1.18
C VAL A 136 7.86 -13.55 0.24
N THR A 137 8.05 -14.78 0.74
CA THR A 137 7.89 -16.00 -0.07
C THR A 137 6.44 -16.18 -0.53
N GLY A 138 5.45 -15.92 0.34
CA GLY A 138 4.04 -16.01 -0.01
C GLY A 138 3.64 -15.04 -1.13
N ILE A 139 4.08 -13.77 -1.04
CA ILE A 139 3.86 -12.77 -2.10
C ILE A 139 4.53 -13.19 -3.41
N ALA A 140 5.79 -13.65 -3.33
CA ALA A 140 6.54 -14.11 -4.49
C ALA A 140 5.83 -15.26 -5.22
N ASP A 141 5.49 -16.31 -4.50
CA ASP A 141 4.89 -17.51 -5.09
C ASP A 141 3.53 -17.22 -5.69
N TYR A 142 2.71 -16.41 -5.00
CA TYR A 142 1.39 -16.05 -5.52
C TYR A 142 1.50 -15.18 -6.77
N GLY A 143 2.23 -14.06 -6.72
CA GLY A 143 2.41 -13.13 -7.84
C GLY A 143 3.07 -13.79 -9.05
N ASN A 144 4.12 -14.59 -8.82
CA ASN A 144 4.84 -15.31 -9.87
C ASN A 144 3.93 -16.36 -10.56
N CYS A 145 3.09 -17.10 -9.81
CA CYS A 145 2.13 -18.06 -10.36
C CYS A 145 1.06 -17.36 -11.21
N LEU A 146 0.58 -16.19 -10.81
CA LEU A 146 -0.36 -15.38 -11.60
C LEU A 146 0.26 -14.87 -12.89
N GLY A 147 1.59 -14.73 -12.95
CA GLY A 147 2.28 -14.07 -14.04
C GLY A 147 1.96 -12.56 -14.06
N ILE A 148 1.88 -11.95 -12.88
CA ILE A 148 1.71 -10.51 -12.67
C ILE A 148 2.99 -10.00 -11.99
N PRO A 149 3.68 -8.98 -12.55
CA PRO A 149 4.94 -8.53 -11.98
C PRO A 149 4.73 -7.81 -10.65
N THR A 150 5.55 -8.17 -9.64
CA THR A 150 5.68 -7.38 -8.41
C THR A 150 6.80 -6.37 -8.62
N ILE A 151 6.41 -5.11 -8.83
CA ILE A 151 7.29 -4.07 -9.39
C ILE A 151 8.04 -3.26 -8.36
N GLY A 152 7.77 -3.44 -7.08
CA GLY A 152 8.42 -2.69 -6.00
C GLY A 152 7.63 -2.76 -4.71
N GLY A 153 8.01 -1.91 -3.79
CA GLY A 153 7.40 -1.83 -2.48
C GLY A 153 8.25 -1.05 -1.51
N GLU A 154 7.95 -1.24 -0.22
CA GLU A 154 8.74 -0.74 0.89
C GLU A 154 8.82 -1.78 2.01
N VAL A 155 9.96 -1.83 2.70
CA VAL A 155 10.16 -2.72 3.86
C VAL A 155 10.73 -1.91 5.01
N GLU A 156 10.08 -2.02 6.18
CA GLU A 156 10.49 -1.37 7.43
C GLU A 156 10.55 -2.39 8.57
N PHE A 157 11.52 -2.21 9.47
CA PHE A 157 11.68 -3.00 10.68
C PHE A 157 11.68 -2.07 11.91
N ASP A 158 10.81 -2.38 12.88
CA ASP A 158 10.69 -1.60 14.11
C ASP A 158 10.17 -2.49 15.24
N GLU A 159 10.66 -2.30 16.47
CA GLU A 159 10.24 -3.09 17.65
C GLU A 159 8.72 -3.04 17.89
N CYS A 160 8.02 -1.98 17.45
CA CYS A 160 6.56 -1.89 17.63
C CYS A 160 5.78 -2.95 16.85
N TYR A 161 6.41 -3.62 15.89
CA TYR A 161 5.83 -4.74 15.14
C TYR A 161 6.28 -6.12 15.66
N SER A 162 6.87 -6.20 16.85
CA SER A 162 7.28 -7.48 17.44
C SER A 162 6.07 -8.40 17.64
N ASN A 163 6.21 -9.66 17.23
CA ASN A 163 5.13 -10.67 17.19
C ASN A 163 3.95 -10.27 16.32
N TYR A 164 4.15 -9.36 15.37
CA TYR A 164 3.14 -8.86 14.46
C TYR A 164 3.70 -8.67 13.05
N ALA A 165 2.82 -8.55 12.08
CA ALA A 165 3.18 -8.29 10.69
C ALA A 165 2.18 -7.31 10.08
N LEU A 166 2.67 -6.24 9.44
CA LEU A 166 1.86 -5.48 8.50
C LEU A 166 2.24 -5.94 7.10
N VAL A 167 1.26 -6.47 6.40
CA VAL A 167 1.41 -6.93 5.02
C VAL A 167 0.37 -6.21 4.18
N ASP A 168 0.83 -5.23 3.43
CA ASP A 168 0.04 -4.43 2.53
C ASP A 168 0.39 -4.80 1.11
N VAL A 169 -0.62 -4.98 0.29
CA VAL A 169 -0.43 -5.23 -1.14
C VAL A 169 -1.31 -4.27 -1.92
N ALA A 170 -0.70 -3.57 -2.86
CA ALA A 170 -1.41 -2.75 -3.83
C ALA A 170 -1.32 -3.38 -5.21
N ALA A 171 -2.37 -3.25 -5.99
CA ALA A 171 -2.41 -3.75 -7.35
C ALA A 171 -2.87 -2.67 -8.33
N ILE A 172 -2.38 -2.81 -9.55
CA ILE A 172 -2.72 -1.93 -10.67
C ILE A 172 -3.33 -2.77 -11.78
N GLY A 173 -4.50 -2.34 -12.26
CA GLY A 173 -5.12 -2.86 -13.46
C GLY A 173 -5.05 -1.87 -14.62
N PHE A 174 -5.13 -2.38 -15.82
CA PHE A 174 -5.14 -1.58 -17.03
C PHE A 174 -6.13 -2.14 -18.05
N GLY A 175 -6.84 -1.27 -18.74
CA GLY A 175 -7.80 -1.72 -19.74
C GLY A 175 -8.43 -0.58 -20.56
N LYS A 176 -9.31 -0.96 -21.47
CA LYS A 176 -10.10 0.02 -22.22
C LYS A 176 -11.29 0.47 -21.39
N LYS A 177 -11.55 1.77 -21.35
CA LYS A 177 -12.69 2.39 -20.63
C LYS A 177 -14.03 1.72 -20.98
N LYS A 178 -14.25 1.38 -22.26
CA LYS A 178 -15.46 0.71 -22.74
C LYS A 178 -15.67 -0.70 -22.16
N ASN A 179 -14.63 -1.30 -21.61
CA ASN A 179 -14.66 -2.65 -21.04
C ASN A 179 -14.87 -2.66 -19.52
N LEU A 180 -15.00 -1.50 -18.88
CA LEU A 180 -15.37 -1.43 -17.46
C LEU A 180 -16.74 -2.07 -17.25
N ILE A 181 -16.89 -2.80 -16.15
CA ILE A 181 -18.18 -3.38 -15.73
C ILE A 181 -19.10 -2.24 -15.29
N LYS A 182 -20.32 -2.19 -15.83
CA LYS A 182 -21.25 -1.09 -15.55
C LYS A 182 -22.03 -1.23 -14.26
N ASN A 183 -21.92 -2.35 -13.59
CA ASN A 183 -22.62 -2.69 -12.35
C ASN A 183 -24.10 -2.29 -12.36
N TYR A 184 -24.92 -3.09 -13.03
CA TYR A 184 -26.37 -2.98 -13.03
C TYR A 184 -27.00 -4.35 -12.87
N ALA A 185 -28.24 -4.40 -12.42
CA ALA A 185 -29.00 -5.65 -12.34
C ALA A 185 -30.48 -5.40 -12.65
N LYS A 186 -31.17 -6.44 -13.10
CA LYS A 186 -32.60 -6.43 -13.38
C LYS A 186 -33.27 -7.56 -12.60
N LYS A 187 -34.53 -7.35 -12.21
CA LYS A 187 -35.34 -8.41 -11.62
C LYS A 187 -35.32 -9.66 -12.51
N GLY A 188 -34.99 -10.80 -11.92
CA GLY A 188 -34.88 -12.10 -12.61
C GLY A 188 -33.48 -12.39 -13.17
N ASP A 189 -32.53 -11.47 -13.10
CA ASP A 189 -31.13 -11.77 -13.39
C ASP A 189 -30.62 -12.84 -12.41
N LEU A 190 -29.71 -13.66 -12.85
CA LEU A 190 -29.13 -14.76 -12.07
C LEU A 190 -27.92 -14.27 -11.27
N VAL A 191 -27.82 -14.77 -10.05
CA VAL A 191 -26.64 -14.61 -9.18
C VAL A 191 -25.82 -15.90 -9.28
N VAL A 192 -24.59 -15.76 -9.73
CA VAL A 192 -23.70 -16.87 -10.07
C VAL A 192 -22.41 -16.75 -9.24
N LEU A 193 -22.03 -17.84 -8.59
CA LEU A 193 -20.75 -17.97 -7.89
C LEU A 193 -19.75 -18.68 -8.81
N LEU A 194 -18.60 -18.04 -9.05
CA LEU A 194 -17.48 -18.58 -9.83
C LEU A 194 -16.27 -18.82 -8.95
N GLY A 195 -15.52 -19.86 -9.25
CA GLY A 195 -14.17 -20.06 -8.70
C GLY A 195 -14.01 -21.30 -7.84
N GLY A 196 -13.21 -21.16 -6.78
CA GLY A 196 -12.92 -22.20 -5.81
C GLY A 196 -14.15 -22.67 -5.01
N SER A 197 -14.09 -23.87 -4.45
CA SER A 197 -15.16 -24.39 -3.59
C SER A 197 -15.12 -23.76 -2.21
N THR A 198 -16.27 -23.40 -1.68
CA THR A 198 -16.45 -22.86 -0.33
C THR A 198 -16.07 -23.92 0.71
N GLY A 199 -15.20 -23.58 1.63
CA GLY A 199 -14.75 -24.44 2.74
C GLY A 199 -14.88 -23.76 4.09
N ARG A 200 -14.33 -24.38 5.13
CA ARG A 200 -14.33 -23.82 6.51
C ARG A 200 -13.14 -22.92 6.81
N ASP A 201 -12.33 -22.58 5.82
CA ASP A 201 -11.23 -21.65 5.94
C ASP A 201 -11.72 -20.19 6.00
N GLY A 202 -11.04 -19.37 6.80
CA GLY A 202 -11.37 -17.96 6.97
C GLY A 202 -12.65 -17.67 7.73
N ILE A 203 -13.30 -18.67 8.35
CA ILE A 203 -14.50 -18.42 9.15
C ILE A 203 -14.16 -17.53 10.34
N GLY A 204 -14.77 -16.34 10.37
CA GLY A 204 -14.49 -15.33 11.40
C GLY A 204 -13.26 -14.46 11.13
N GLY A 205 -12.69 -14.50 9.93
CA GLY A 205 -11.53 -13.71 9.55
C GLY A 205 -11.73 -12.20 9.70
N SER A 206 -12.84 -11.66 9.25
CA SER A 206 -13.20 -10.25 9.38
C SER A 206 -13.34 -9.79 10.84
N GLN A 207 -13.86 -10.62 11.72
CA GLN A 207 -13.87 -10.35 13.17
C GLN A 207 -12.49 -10.51 13.79
N PHE A 208 -11.73 -11.53 13.43
CA PHE A 208 -10.37 -11.71 13.86
C PHE A 208 -9.49 -10.51 13.51
N ALA A 209 -9.71 -9.91 12.34
CA ALA A 209 -9.05 -8.66 11.92
C ALA A 209 -9.62 -7.38 12.59
N SER A 210 -10.66 -7.52 13.41
CA SER A 210 -11.32 -6.42 14.14
C SER A 210 -11.13 -6.51 15.65
N ASP A 211 -10.16 -7.28 16.11
CA ASP A 211 -9.83 -7.48 17.52
C ASP A 211 -8.32 -7.51 17.70
N SER A 212 -7.85 -7.30 18.93
CA SER A 212 -6.42 -7.37 19.25
C SER A 212 -5.91 -8.82 19.11
N LEU A 213 -4.67 -8.99 18.65
CA LEU A 213 -4.05 -10.31 18.49
C LEU A 213 -3.65 -10.93 19.82
N GLU A 214 -4.59 -11.58 20.49
CA GLU A 214 -4.36 -12.26 21.79
C GLU A 214 -4.09 -13.77 21.66
N SER A 215 -4.54 -14.39 20.55
CA SER A 215 -4.39 -15.84 20.33
C SER A 215 -4.15 -16.19 18.86
N GLU A 216 -3.43 -17.31 18.63
CA GLU A 216 -3.25 -17.87 17.29
C GLU A 216 -4.55 -18.58 16.82
N ASN A 217 -5.40 -17.87 16.10
CA ASN A 217 -6.58 -18.49 15.47
C ASN A 217 -6.27 -18.87 14.02
N ARG A 218 -5.64 -20.02 13.82
CA ARG A 218 -5.28 -20.53 12.49
C ARG A 218 -6.49 -20.86 11.60
N SER A 219 -7.65 -21.14 12.18
CA SER A 219 -8.86 -21.41 11.39
C SER A 219 -9.43 -20.15 10.70
N ALA A 220 -9.07 -18.96 11.18
CA ALA A 220 -9.42 -17.69 10.56
C ALA A 220 -8.51 -17.32 9.38
N VAL A 221 -7.42 -18.08 9.15
CA VAL A 221 -6.53 -17.86 8.00
C VAL A 221 -7.07 -18.60 6.77
N GLN A 222 -7.10 -17.92 5.64
CA GLN A 222 -7.52 -18.47 4.37
C GLN A 222 -6.41 -19.31 3.74
N ILE A 223 -6.80 -20.24 2.85
CA ILE A 223 -5.88 -21.08 2.08
C ILE A 223 -5.77 -20.51 0.65
N PRO A 224 -4.62 -19.94 0.25
CA PRO A 224 -4.45 -19.34 -1.08
C PRO A 224 -4.28 -20.40 -2.17
N ASP A 225 -4.92 -20.19 -3.32
CA ASP A 225 -4.74 -20.98 -4.54
C ASP A 225 -4.49 -20.08 -5.77
N PRO A 226 -3.25 -19.63 -5.99
CA PRO A 226 -2.92 -18.76 -7.10
C PRO A 226 -3.20 -19.37 -8.48
N PHE A 227 -3.22 -20.70 -8.59
CA PHE A 227 -3.55 -21.35 -9.85
C PHE A 227 -5.02 -21.16 -10.21
N ILE A 228 -5.94 -21.34 -9.27
CA ILE A 228 -7.36 -21.06 -9.47
C ILE A 228 -7.59 -19.59 -9.77
N GLU A 229 -6.93 -18.68 -9.03
CA GLU A 229 -6.99 -17.22 -9.28
C GLU A 229 -6.59 -16.88 -10.72
N LYS A 230 -5.49 -17.47 -11.21
CA LYS A 230 -5.06 -17.28 -12.61
C LYS A 230 -6.13 -17.66 -13.61
N LEU A 231 -6.80 -18.78 -13.39
CA LEU A 231 -7.87 -19.25 -14.28
C LEU A 231 -9.09 -18.33 -14.21
N ILE A 232 -9.43 -17.83 -13.02
CA ILE A 232 -10.53 -16.85 -12.81
C ILE A 232 -10.25 -15.57 -13.59
N ILE A 233 -9.04 -15.01 -13.53
CA ILE A 233 -8.66 -13.81 -14.27
C ILE A 233 -8.95 -13.99 -15.77
N GLU A 234 -8.49 -15.09 -16.36
CA GLU A 234 -8.68 -15.30 -17.80
C GLU A 234 -10.15 -15.54 -18.18
N ALA A 235 -10.89 -16.31 -17.37
CA ALA A 235 -12.31 -16.56 -17.60
C ALA A 235 -13.16 -15.28 -17.52
N ILE A 236 -12.93 -14.46 -16.50
CA ILE A 236 -13.65 -13.21 -16.30
C ILE A 236 -13.34 -12.22 -17.42
N LEU A 237 -12.08 -12.05 -17.79
CA LEU A 237 -11.71 -11.15 -18.88
C LEU A 237 -12.31 -11.60 -20.22
N GLU A 238 -12.42 -12.91 -20.49
CA GLU A 238 -13.11 -13.45 -21.67
C GLU A 238 -14.63 -13.18 -21.59
N ALA A 239 -15.26 -13.47 -20.44
CA ALA A 239 -16.70 -13.23 -20.23
C ALA A 239 -17.06 -11.74 -20.36
N ARG A 240 -16.25 -10.85 -19.76
CA ARG A 240 -16.41 -9.41 -19.89
C ARG A 240 -16.30 -8.96 -21.35
N ASN A 241 -15.32 -9.43 -22.11
CA ASN A 241 -15.15 -9.07 -23.52
C ASN A 241 -16.35 -9.46 -24.38
N GLN A 242 -17.12 -10.46 -23.93
CA GLN A 242 -18.34 -10.91 -24.60
C GLN A 242 -19.61 -10.30 -24.00
N ASN A 243 -19.50 -9.28 -23.09
CA ASN A 243 -20.61 -8.62 -22.41
C ASN A 243 -21.56 -9.57 -21.66
N LEU A 244 -21.00 -10.62 -21.03
CA LEU A 244 -21.79 -11.61 -20.30
C LEU A 244 -22.06 -11.20 -18.84
N ILE A 245 -21.39 -10.18 -18.33
CA ILE A 245 -21.42 -9.76 -16.92
C ILE A 245 -22.21 -8.45 -16.82
N HIS A 246 -23.21 -8.42 -15.95
CA HIS A 246 -23.98 -7.22 -15.62
C HIS A 246 -23.40 -6.49 -14.40
N ALA A 247 -23.07 -7.23 -13.35
CA ALA A 247 -22.39 -6.76 -12.16
C ALA A 247 -21.44 -7.84 -11.64
N MET A 248 -20.43 -7.43 -10.93
CA MET A 248 -19.42 -8.33 -10.38
C MET A 248 -18.88 -7.79 -9.06
N LYS A 249 -18.63 -8.71 -8.12
CA LYS A 249 -18.02 -8.45 -6.81
C LYS A 249 -17.09 -9.60 -6.47
N ASP A 250 -15.96 -9.32 -5.86
CA ASP A 250 -15.12 -10.37 -5.28
C ASP A 250 -15.70 -10.91 -3.97
N LEU A 251 -15.19 -12.04 -3.50
CA LEU A 251 -15.46 -12.57 -2.18
C LEU A 251 -14.17 -12.48 -1.35
N GLY A 252 -14.08 -11.44 -0.54
CA GLY A 252 -13.02 -11.20 0.45
C GLY A 252 -13.54 -11.43 1.87
N GLY A 253 -13.31 -10.46 2.76
CA GLY A 253 -13.80 -10.46 4.13
C GLY A 253 -15.32 -10.61 4.20
N GLY A 254 -15.79 -11.43 5.15
CA GLY A 254 -17.21 -11.74 5.34
C GLY A 254 -17.86 -12.61 4.25
N GLY A 255 -17.11 -13.02 3.23
CA GLY A 255 -17.51 -14.00 2.23
C GLY A 255 -18.79 -13.64 1.47
N LEU A 256 -19.72 -14.60 1.34
CA LEU A 256 -21.01 -14.38 0.66
C LEU A 256 -21.90 -13.35 1.37
N SER A 257 -21.74 -13.18 2.69
CA SER A 257 -22.51 -12.19 3.44
C SER A 257 -22.28 -10.78 2.91
N CYS A 258 -21.02 -10.37 2.84
CA CYS A 258 -20.63 -9.03 2.36
C CYS A 258 -20.84 -8.92 0.84
N ALA A 259 -20.37 -9.87 0.03
CA ALA A 259 -20.49 -9.79 -1.42
C ALA A 259 -21.96 -9.65 -1.89
N VAL A 260 -22.90 -10.35 -1.24
CA VAL A 260 -24.33 -10.29 -1.60
C VAL A 260 -24.99 -9.02 -1.08
N SER A 261 -24.76 -8.64 0.18
CA SER A 261 -25.39 -7.45 0.79
C SER A 261 -24.91 -6.15 0.13
N GLU A 262 -23.61 -6.00 -0.07
CA GLU A 262 -23.03 -4.83 -0.71
C GLU A 262 -23.46 -4.68 -2.18
N THR A 263 -23.49 -5.79 -2.94
CA THR A 263 -23.99 -5.76 -4.32
C THR A 263 -25.46 -5.35 -4.35
N ALA A 264 -26.27 -5.89 -3.45
CA ALA A 264 -27.69 -5.59 -3.41
C ALA A 264 -27.99 -4.16 -2.99
N ASP A 265 -27.29 -3.63 -1.98
CA ASP A 265 -27.42 -2.24 -1.51
C ASP A 265 -26.94 -1.24 -2.58
N ALA A 266 -25.75 -1.45 -3.15
CA ALA A 266 -25.17 -0.57 -4.16
C ALA A 266 -26.09 -0.44 -5.41
N LEU A 267 -26.78 -1.52 -5.80
CA LEU A 267 -27.67 -1.56 -6.96
C LEU A 267 -29.14 -1.30 -6.60
N SER A 268 -29.47 -1.15 -5.33
CA SER A 268 -30.84 -0.95 -4.82
C SER A 268 -31.79 -2.08 -5.28
N ILE A 269 -31.37 -3.33 -5.06
CA ILE A 269 -32.11 -4.55 -5.42
C ILE A 269 -32.24 -5.49 -4.23
N GLY A 270 -33.06 -6.54 -4.35
CA GLY A 270 -33.00 -7.69 -3.46
C GLY A 270 -32.31 -8.87 -4.16
N ILE A 271 -31.80 -9.80 -3.35
CA ILE A 271 -31.23 -11.08 -3.82
C ILE A 271 -31.86 -12.23 -3.01
N GLU A 272 -32.41 -13.20 -3.72
CA GLU A 272 -32.82 -14.48 -3.15
C GLU A 272 -31.82 -15.55 -3.56
N MET A 273 -31.22 -16.24 -2.58
CA MET A 273 -30.22 -17.29 -2.81
C MET A 273 -30.55 -18.58 -2.02
N ASP A 274 -30.02 -19.68 -2.52
CA ASP A 274 -30.14 -21.02 -1.90
C ASP A 274 -28.77 -21.59 -1.62
N VAL A 275 -28.41 -21.75 -0.35
CA VAL A 275 -27.07 -22.21 0.06
C VAL A 275 -26.78 -23.66 -0.38
N ASP A 276 -27.82 -24.49 -0.63
CA ASP A 276 -27.64 -25.84 -1.18
C ASP A 276 -27.08 -25.83 -2.62
N LYS A 277 -27.13 -24.69 -3.29
CA LYS A 277 -26.55 -24.49 -4.64
C LYS A 277 -25.11 -23.93 -4.65
N VAL A 278 -24.62 -23.56 -3.51
CA VAL A 278 -23.22 -23.12 -3.35
C VAL A 278 -22.34 -24.37 -3.43
N HIS A 279 -21.32 -24.34 -4.29
CA HIS A 279 -20.35 -25.44 -4.35
C HIS A 279 -19.42 -25.39 -3.15
N THR A 280 -19.36 -26.48 -2.41
CA THR A 280 -18.61 -26.59 -1.15
C THR A 280 -17.55 -27.69 -1.25
N ARG A 281 -16.48 -27.59 -0.45
CA ARG A 281 -15.48 -28.65 -0.27
C ARG A 281 -15.97 -29.74 0.67
N GLU A 282 -16.64 -29.32 1.74
CA GLU A 282 -17.22 -30.23 2.74
C GLU A 282 -18.71 -30.32 2.53
N SER A 283 -19.24 -31.57 2.53
CA SER A 283 -20.66 -31.85 2.26
C SER A 283 -21.62 -31.48 3.40
N ASP A 284 -21.09 -31.29 4.61
CA ASP A 284 -21.84 -31.07 5.84
C ASP A 284 -21.88 -29.61 6.31
N MET A 285 -21.47 -28.66 5.47
CA MET A 285 -21.53 -27.25 5.81
C MET A 285 -22.95 -26.76 6.04
N ASN A 286 -23.14 -26.02 7.12
CA ASN A 286 -24.39 -25.38 7.45
C ASN A 286 -24.53 -23.98 6.82
N PRO A 287 -25.73 -23.35 6.81
CA PRO A 287 -25.92 -22.03 6.22
C PRO A 287 -25.07 -20.95 6.83
N ASP A 288 -24.81 -20.98 8.12
CA ASP A 288 -24.01 -19.99 8.84
C ASP A 288 -22.56 -20.04 8.32
N GLU A 289 -21.96 -21.24 8.25
CA GLU A 289 -20.62 -21.46 7.72
C GLU A 289 -20.48 -21.04 6.25
N ILE A 290 -21.46 -21.39 5.40
CA ILE A 290 -21.44 -21.07 3.96
C ILE A 290 -21.46 -19.54 3.73
N MET A 291 -22.26 -18.82 4.51
CA MET A 291 -22.42 -17.38 4.34
C MET A 291 -21.19 -16.58 4.78
N VAL A 292 -20.50 -17.02 5.83
CA VAL A 292 -19.36 -16.27 6.41
C VAL A 292 -17.99 -16.87 6.09
N SER A 293 -17.95 -17.95 5.31
CA SER A 293 -16.68 -18.51 4.83
C SER A 293 -15.95 -17.48 3.95
N GLU A 294 -14.69 -17.26 4.23
CA GLU A 294 -13.82 -16.38 3.45
C GLU A 294 -12.86 -17.17 2.54
N SER A 295 -13.27 -18.38 2.12
CA SER A 295 -12.52 -19.12 1.10
C SER A 295 -12.24 -18.23 -0.10
N GLN A 296 -11.00 -18.18 -0.49
CA GLN A 296 -10.50 -17.27 -1.50
C GLN A 296 -10.82 -17.72 -2.93
N GLU A 297 -10.37 -16.99 -3.91
CA GLU A 297 -10.51 -17.29 -5.34
C GLU A 297 -11.96 -17.55 -5.75
N ARG A 298 -12.86 -16.67 -5.28
CA ARG A 298 -14.29 -16.70 -5.64
C ARG A 298 -14.78 -15.33 -6.09
N MET A 299 -15.69 -15.31 -7.08
CA MET A 299 -16.32 -14.11 -7.58
C MET A 299 -17.83 -14.26 -7.68
N LEU A 300 -18.57 -13.25 -7.25
CA LEU A 300 -20.01 -13.12 -7.44
C LEU A 300 -20.29 -12.38 -8.75
N ILE A 301 -21.09 -13.00 -9.63
CA ILE A 301 -21.46 -12.40 -10.91
C ILE A 301 -22.98 -12.32 -11.03
N VAL A 302 -23.45 -11.19 -11.52
CA VAL A 302 -24.84 -11.02 -11.96
C VAL A 302 -24.89 -11.10 -13.49
N THR A 303 -25.79 -11.95 -14.03
CA THR A 303 -25.98 -12.15 -15.47
C THR A 303 -27.42 -12.51 -15.78
N ASP A 304 -27.82 -12.49 -17.05
CA ASP A 304 -29.18 -12.93 -17.45
C ASP A 304 -29.19 -14.38 -17.96
N ASN A 305 -30.40 -14.96 -18.05
CA ASN A 305 -30.60 -16.35 -18.51
C ASN A 305 -30.08 -16.60 -19.93
N ALA A 306 -30.12 -15.58 -20.81
CA ALA A 306 -29.70 -15.73 -22.21
C ALA A 306 -28.16 -15.88 -22.31
N LYS A 307 -27.45 -15.30 -21.37
CA LYS A 307 -25.97 -15.28 -21.32
C LYS A 307 -25.38 -16.45 -20.52
N LEU A 308 -26.16 -17.04 -19.60
CA LEU A 308 -25.69 -18.08 -18.66
C LEU A 308 -24.96 -19.22 -19.36
N LYS A 309 -25.56 -19.80 -20.39
CA LYS A 309 -24.97 -20.95 -21.10
C LYS A 309 -23.55 -20.63 -21.62
N LYS A 310 -23.37 -19.45 -22.18
CA LYS A 310 -22.07 -19.02 -22.71
C LYS A 310 -21.07 -18.74 -21.59
N LEU A 311 -21.50 -18.17 -20.47
CA LEU A 311 -20.69 -18.01 -19.28
C LEU A 311 -20.20 -19.37 -18.75
N GLN A 312 -21.10 -20.36 -18.66
CA GLN A 312 -20.76 -21.73 -18.24
C GLN A 312 -19.77 -22.41 -19.20
N GLU A 313 -19.91 -22.19 -20.53
CA GLU A 313 -18.95 -22.69 -21.52
C GLU A 313 -17.55 -22.11 -21.32
N ILE A 314 -17.42 -20.80 -20.99
CA ILE A 314 -16.15 -20.17 -20.66
C ILE A 314 -15.58 -20.77 -19.36
N CYS A 315 -16.39 -20.88 -18.31
CA CYS A 315 -15.94 -21.47 -17.07
C CYS A 315 -15.45 -22.93 -17.25
N LYS A 316 -16.17 -23.72 -18.03
CA LYS A 316 -15.75 -25.07 -18.40
C LYS A 316 -14.42 -25.09 -19.16
N LYS A 317 -14.20 -24.16 -20.11
CA LYS A 317 -12.94 -23.99 -20.86
C LYS A 317 -11.77 -23.79 -19.91
N PHE A 318 -11.94 -22.96 -18.89
CA PHE A 318 -10.93 -22.66 -17.88
C PHE A 318 -10.96 -23.59 -16.66
N ARG A 319 -11.81 -24.63 -16.66
CA ARG A 319 -11.95 -25.60 -15.57
C ARG A 319 -12.32 -24.96 -14.23
N ILE A 320 -13.15 -23.92 -14.26
CA ILE A 320 -13.65 -23.21 -13.09
C ILE A 320 -15.07 -23.65 -12.81
N THR A 321 -15.40 -23.84 -11.53
CA THR A 321 -16.78 -24.10 -11.10
C THR A 321 -17.64 -22.86 -11.29
N CYS A 322 -18.88 -23.05 -11.73
CA CYS A 322 -19.85 -22.00 -12.02
C CYS A 322 -21.23 -22.46 -11.55
N SER A 323 -21.68 -21.92 -10.44
CA SER A 323 -22.94 -22.29 -9.79
C SER A 323 -23.94 -21.15 -9.78
N VAL A 324 -25.14 -21.38 -10.29
CA VAL A 324 -26.26 -20.43 -10.12
C VAL A 324 -26.80 -20.59 -8.70
N ILE A 325 -26.48 -19.65 -7.83
CA ILE A 325 -26.82 -19.72 -6.40
C ILE A 325 -28.12 -18.98 -6.07
N GLY A 326 -28.61 -18.10 -6.95
CA GLY A 326 -29.78 -17.30 -6.68
C GLY A 326 -30.21 -16.42 -7.86
N HIS A 327 -31.10 -15.50 -7.57
CA HIS A 327 -31.60 -14.52 -8.54
C HIS A 327 -31.93 -13.17 -7.89
N VAL A 328 -31.92 -12.14 -8.73
CA VAL A 328 -32.23 -10.76 -8.34
C VAL A 328 -33.74 -10.56 -8.19
N THR A 329 -34.15 -9.90 -7.13
CA THR A 329 -35.51 -9.49 -6.83
C THR A 329 -35.65 -7.96 -6.77
N SER A 330 -36.84 -7.44 -6.60
CA SER A 330 -37.11 -6.00 -6.49
C SER A 330 -37.59 -5.56 -5.10
N ASN A 331 -37.36 -6.38 -4.08
CA ASN A 331 -37.91 -6.15 -2.74
C ASN A 331 -36.91 -5.59 -1.74
N ASN A 332 -35.67 -5.31 -2.17
CA ASN A 332 -34.55 -4.83 -1.32
C ASN A 332 -34.30 -5.73 -0.10
N MET A 333 -34.47 -7.02 -0.26
CA MET A 333 -34.23 -8.01 0.80
C MET A 333 -33.13 -8.98 0.40
N MET A 334 -32.27 -9.29 1.32
CA MET A 334 -31.34 -10.42 1.26
C MET A 334 -32.07 -11.64 1.85
N HIS A 335 -32.52 -12.55 0.97
CA HIS A 335 -33.24 -13.74 1.35
C HIS A 335 -32.40 -14.99 1.13
N VAL A 336 -31.96 -15.63 2.21
CA VAL A 336 -31.12 -16.84 2.19
C VAL A 336 -31.98 -18.05 2.58
N LYS A 337 -31.95 -19.08 1.73
CA LYS A 337 -32.69 -20.33 1.94
C LYS A 337 -31.77 -21.55 1.97
N LYS A 338 -32.20 -22.62 2.64
CA LYS A 338 -31.69 -23.96 2.46
C LYS A 338 -32.88 -24.85 2.01
N GLY A 339 -32.94 -25.12 0.70
CA GLY A 339 -34.11 -25.71 0.09
C GLY A 339 -35.37 -24.86 0.30
N LYS A 340 -36.35 -25.40 1.08
CA LYS A 340 -37.60 -24.68 1.42
C LYS A 340 -37.52 -23.83 2.70
N LYS A 341 -36.48 -24.01 3.53
CA LYS A 341 -36.34 -23.31 4.82
C LYS A 341 -35.67 -21.97 4.62
N THR A 342 -36.28 -20.90 5.09
CA THR A 342 -35.65 -19.58 5.20
C THR A 342 -34.65 -19.61 6.35
N CYS A 343 -33.42 -19.25 6.08
CA CYS A 343 -32.32 -19.12 7.04
C CYS A 343 -32.10 -17.64 7.45
N ALA A 344 -32.18 -16.72 6.47
CA ALA A 344 -32.11 -15.28 6.72
C ALA A 344 -33.08 -14.54 5.79
N ASN A 345 -33.64 -13.43 6.30
CA ASN A 345 -34.44 -12.49 5.50
C ASN A 345 -34.30 -11.08 6.08
N LEU A 346 -33.35 -10.34 5.54
CA LEU A 346 -32.89 -9.05 6.07
C LEU A 346 -33.02 -7.95 5.00
N PRO A 347 -33.38 -6.71 5.37
CA PRO A 347 -33.25 -5.58 4.47
C PRO A 347 -31.79 -5.36 4.08
N THR A 348 -31.51 -5.17 2.79
CA THR A 348 -30.13 -5.05 2.27
C THR A 348 -29.41 -3.84 2.84
N ASP A 349 -30.09 -2.71 2.98
CA ASP A 349 -29.58 -1.48 3.58
C ASP A 349 -29.22 -1.64 5.07
N VAL A 350 -29.98 -2.45 5.81
CA VAL A 350 -29.67 -2.75 7.22
C VAL A 350 -28.40 -3.58 7.33
N VAL A 351 -28.23 -4.58 6.46
CA VAL A 351 -27.02 -5.41 6.46
C VAL A 351 -25.79 -4.61 6.07
N ALA A 352 -25.82 -3.93 4.94
CA ALA A 352 -24.66 -3.23 4.36
C ALA A 352 -24.25 -1.94 5.11
N ASN A 353 -25.06 -1.44 6.05
CA ASN A 353 -24.78 -0.17 6.73
C ASN A 353 -24.82 -0.33 8.24
N ALA A 354 -23.68 -0.65 8.82
CA ALA A 354 -23.49 -0.65 10.27
C ALA A 354 -23.68 0.74 10.86
N THR A 355 -24.12 0.80 12.11
CA THR A 355 -24.22 2.05 12.88
C THR A 355 -22.82 2.61 13.12
N LEU A 356 -22.58 3.85 12.67
CA LEU A 356 -21.29 4.50 12.82
C LEU A 356 -21.05 4.88 14.29
N LEU A 357 -19.83 4.67 14.76
CA LEU A 357 -19.43 4.92 16.14
C LEU A 357 -18.73 6.28 16.29
N ASP A 358 -19.05 6.97 17.38
CA ASP A 358 -18.35 8.16 17.82
C ASP A 358 -17.27 7.78 18.82
N ARG A 359 -16.05 7.60 18.34
CA ARG A 359 -14.92 7.26 19.20
C ARG A 359 -14.38 8.51 19.89
N PRO A 360 -14.10 8.45 21.19
CA PRO A 360 -13.46 9.57 21.91
C PRO A 360 -12.04 9.78 21.39
N SER A 361 -11.57 11.04 21.45
CA SER A 361 -10.25 11.43 20.95
C SER A 361 -9.55 12.34 21.93
N LYS A 362 -8.30 12.01 22.30
CA LYS A 362 -7.48 12.76 23.25
C LYS A 362 -6.02 12.72 22.81
N LYS A 363 -5.34 13.87 22.81
CA LYS A 363 -3.93 13.96 22.49
C LYS A 363 -3.10 13.06 23.43
N PRO A 364 -2.22 12.19 22.90
CA PRO A 364 -1.35 11.33 23.71
C PRO A 364 -0.40 12.13 24.60
N ALA A 365 -0.27 11.69 25.85
CA ALA A 365 0.58 12.37 26.83
C ALA A 365 2.07 12.32 26.44
N TYR A 366 2.53 11.25 25.76
CA TYR A 366 3.93 11.14 25.38
C TYR A 366 4.39 12.24 24.41
N LEU A 367 3.45 12.83 23.64
CA LEU A 367 3.75 13.92 22.68
C LEU A 367 4.16 15.24 23.35
N GLU A 368 3.93 15.42 24.64
CA GLU A 368 4.31 16.65 25.35
C GLU A 368 5.83 16.85 25.43
N ASN A 369 6.58 15.75 25.41
CA ASN A 369 8.02 15.79 25.60
C ASN A 369 8.81 15.14 24.46
N ILE A 370 8.14 14.61 23.45
CA ILE A 370 8.76 13.81 22.38
C ILE A 370 9.78 14.63 21.55
N GLU A 371 9.54 15.92 21.36
CA GLU A 371 10.43 16.81 20.62
C GLU A 371 11.73 17.18 21.35
N LYS A 372 11.80 16.88 22.66
CA LYS A 372 13.01 17.17 23.46
C LYS A 372 14.11 16.19 23.10
N GLU A 373 15.18 16.70 22.51
CA GLU A 373 16.35 15.89 22.18
C GLU A 373 17.18 15.57 23.43
N LYS A 374 17.65 14.35 23.51
CA LYS A 374 18.66 13.93 24.49
C LYS A 374 20.04 14.41 24.07
N LYS A 375 20.93 14.66 25.03
CA LYS A 375 22.35 14.89 24.74
C LYS A 375 22.94 13.62 24.14
N LEU A 376 23.28 13.64 22.87
CA LEU A 376 23.83 12.50 22.16
C LEU A 376 25.33 12.33 22.44
N LYS A 377 25.80 11.08 22.34
CA LYS A 377 27.24 10.81 22.38
C LYS A 377 27.85 11.24 21.05
N PRO A 378 29.02 11.93 21.07
CA PRO A 378 29.69 12.34 19.85
C PRO A 378 30.18 11.12 19.06
N ILE A 379 30.08 11.20 17.74
CA ILE A 379 30.66 10.19 16.83
C ILE A 379 32.15 10.49 16.68
N LEU A 380 32.98 9.52 17.00
CA LEU A 380 34.43 9.65 16.90
C LEU A 380 34.98 9.30 15.52
N ASP A 381 34.31 8.38 14.83
CA ASP A 381 34.69 7.88 13.51
C ASP A 381 33.42 7.71 12.65
N TYR A 382 33.16 8.73 11.81
CA TYR A 382 32.01 8.74 10.92
C TYR A 382 32.08 7.69 9.81
N SER A 383 33.29 7.33 9.33
CA SER A 383 33.44 6.29 8.31
C SER A 383 33.04 4.92 8.85
N LYS A 384 33.51 4.56 10.05
CA LYS A 384 33.13 3.30 10.71
C LYS A 384 31.63 3.27 11.05
N MET A 385 31.10 4.39 11.56
CA MET A 385 29.68 4.51 11.88
C MET A 385 28.83 4.36 10.61
N MET A 386 29.20 5.03 9.50
CA MET A 386 28.47 4.96 8.25
C MET A 386 28.45 3.53 7.66
N MET A 387 29.56 2.78 7.73
CA MET A 387 29.57 1.36 7.34
C MET A 387 28.57 0.53 8.13
N LYS A 388 28.45 0.77 9.44
CA LYS A 388 27.42 0.15 10.28
C LYS A 388 26.02 0.62 9.90
N PHE A 389 25.85 1.89 9.55
CA PHE A 389 24.54 2.47 9.25
C PHE A 389 23.97 1.93 7.95
N ILE A 390 24.77 1.83 6.87
CA ILE A 390 24.34 1.24 5.59
C ILE A 390 24.08 -0.27 5.66
N SER A 391 24.55 -0.95 6.71
CA SER A 391 24.24 -2.37 6.96
C SER A 391 22.96 -2.58 7.77
N SER A 392 22.35 -1.50 8.33
CA SER A 392 21.12 -1.63 9.12
C SER A 392 19.95 -2.12 8.26
N PRO A 393 19.03 -2.91 8.80
CA PRO A 393 17.94 -3.52 8.03
C PRO A 393 17.10 -2.50 7.24
N ASN A 394 16.88 -1.31 7.80
CA ASN A 394 16.09 -0.26 7.16
C ASN A 394 16.82 0.45 6.02
N ILE A 395 18.15 0.59 6.10
CA ILE A 395 18.98 1.25 5.08
C ILE A 395 19.54 0.26 4.05
N ALA A 396 19.85 -0.98 4.46
CA ALA A 396 20.39 -2.00 3.55
C ALA A 396 19.49 -2.26 2.34
N SER A 397 20.12 -2.61 1.23
CA SER A 397 19.41 -2.93 -0.03
C SER A 397 18.35 -4.01 0.17
N LYS A 398 17.18 -3.78 -0.40
CA LYS A 398 16.07 -4.73 -0.39
C LYS A 398 16.13 -5.75 -1.55
N ILE A 399 17.30 -5.90 -2.21
CA ILE A 399 17.48 -6.83 -3.33
C ILE A 399 17.11 -8.29 -2.97
N TRP A 400 17.29 -8.69 -1.71
CA TRP A 400 16.86 -10.00 -1.25
C TRP A 400 15.34 -10.18 -1.34
N VAL A 401 14.56 -9.11 -1.17
CA VAL A 401 13.09 -9.11 -1.29
C VAL A 401 12.70 -9.16 -2.76
N TYR A 402 12.94 -8.07 -3.49
CA TYR A 402 12.48 -7.96 -4.88
C TYR A 402 13.19 -8.90 -5.86
N GLY A 403 14.32 -9.48 -5.48
CA GLY A 403 14.98 -10.55 -6.24
C GLY A 403 14.22 -11.87 -6.27
N GLN A 404 13.23 -12.07 -5.40
CA GLN A 404 12.35 -13.25 -5.40
C GLN A 404 11.09 -13.02 -6.25
N TYR A 405 10.81 -11.78 -6.59
CA TYR A 405 9.65 -11.38 -7.39
C TYR A 405 9.99 -11.38 -8.88
N ASP A 406 9.13 -11.97 -9.70
CA ASP A 406 9.18 -11.68 -11.14
C ASP A 406 8.65 -10.25 -11.36
N HIS A 407 9.54 -9.35 -11.70
CA HIS A 407 9.19 -7.95 -11.97
C HIS A 407 9.22 -7.59 -13.46
N GLU A 408 9.43 -8.59 -14.35
CA GLU A 408 9.53 -8.38 -15.79
C GLU A 408 8.45 -9.10 -16.60
N VAL A 409 7.72 -10.05 -16.02
CA VAL A 409 6.63 -10.75 -16.70
C VAL A 409 5.64 -9.77 -17.33
N GLY A 410 5.18 -10.06 -18.54
CA GLY A 410 4.35 -9.15 -19.33
C GLY A 410 5.12 -8.01 -20.01
N ILE A 411 6.43 -7.88 -19.78
CA ILE A 411 7.38 -6.94 -20.43
C ILE A 411 6.96 -5.48 -20.40
N ARG A 412 6.21 -5.06 -19.35
CA ARG A 412 5.77 -3.68 -19.16
C ARG A 412 6.71 -2.87 -18.30
N THR A 413 7.47 -3.49 -17.40
CA THR A 413 8.35 -2.83 -16.46
C THR A 413 9.57 -2.26 -17.17
N VAL A 414 9.69 -0.94 -17.20
CA VAL A 414 10.78 -0.22 -17.89
C VAL A 414 11.76 0.42 -16.91
N VAL A 415 11.33 0.76 -15.70
CA VAL A 415 12.20 1.06 -14.56
C VAL A 415 11.89 0.01 -13.50
N LYS A 416 12.91 -0.75 -13.12
CA LYS A 416 12.80 -1.92 -12.23
C LYS A 416 12.84 -1.50 -10.76
N PRO A 417 12.44 -2.38 -9.82
CA PRO A 417 12.64 -2.16 -8.38
C PRO A 417 14.10 -1.90 -8.03
N GLY A 418 14.33 -1.18 -6.95
CA GLY A 418 15.66 -0.72 -6.51
C GLY A 418 15.98 0.73 -6.90
N MET A 419 15.08 1.41 -7.62
CA MET A 419 15.08 2.85 -7.87
C MET A 419 14.00 3.54 -7.04
N ASP A 420 13.91 4.88 -7.09
CA ASP A 420 12.93 5.65 -6.32
C ASP A 420 11.48 5.21 -6.57
N SER A 421 11.13 4.96 -7.82
CA SER A 421 9.86 4.31 -8.18
C SER A 421 10.02 3.39 -9.38
N SER A 422 9.14 2.42 -9.50
CA SER A 422 9.05 1.59 -10.71
C SER A 422 8.17 2.25 -11.76
N VAL A 423 8.43 1.95 -13.03
CA VAL A 423 7.68 2.51 -14.16
C VAL A 423 7.24 1.43 -15.13
N LEU A 424 5.97 1.45 -15.50
CA LEU A 424 5.33 0.55 -16.45
C LEU A 424 5.02 1.25 -17.76
N ARG A 425 5.19 0.55 -18.88
CA ARG A 425 4.69 0.98 -20.19
C ARG A 425 3.21 0.65 -20.35
N LEU A 426 2.44 1.60 -20.85
CA LEU A 426 1.02 1.44 -21.18
C LEU A 426 0.82 1.32 -22.68
N ASP A 427 -0.29 0.66 -23.12
CA ASP A 427 -0.55 0.42 -24.54
C ASP A 427 -0.92 1.69 -25.32
N ASN A 428 -1.23 2.80 -24.64
CA ASN A 428 -1.47 4.11 -25.25
C ASN A 428 -0.18 4.94 -25.43
N GLY A 429 0.98 4.35 -25.24
CA GLY A 429 2.28 5.02 -25.40
C GLY A 429 2.73 5.87 -24.21
N LYS A 430 1.92 5.96 -23.17
CA LYS A 430 2.27 6.60 -21.90
C LYS A 430 2.96 5.62 -20.95
N PHE A 431 3.44 6.15 -19.81
CA PHE A 431 4.03 5.33 -18.77
C PHE A 431 3.41 5.68 -17.42
N LEU A 432 3.34 4.67 -16.55
CA LEU A 432 2.82 4.77 -15.20
C LEU A 432 3.94 4.48 -14.20
N ALA A 433 4.23 5.45 -13.34
CA ALA A 433 5.07 5.24 -12.17
C ALA A 433 4.21 4.86 -10.97
N ALA A 434 4.74 3.99 -10.10
CA ALA A 434 4.09 3.59 -8.86
C ALA A 434 5.10 3.50 -7.72
N LYS A 435 4.70 4.01 -6.56
CA LYS A 435 5.47 3.94 -5.32
C LYS A 435 4.53 3.79 -4.14
N ILE A 436 4.96 3.02 -3.15
CA ILE A 436 4.35 2.95 -1.82
C ILE A 436 5.36 3.42 -0.79
N ASP A 437 4.92 4.17 0.22
CA ASP A 437 5.80 4.76 1.22
C ASP A 437 5.10 4.92 2.58
N GLY A 438 5.88 4.96 3.66
CA GLY A 438 5.41 5.18 5.01
C GLY A 438 6.57 5.33 5.99
N ASN A 439 6.42 6.17 7.01
CA ASN A 439 7.42 6.39 8.04
C ASN A 439 6.77 6.40 9.44
N PRO A 440 6.70 5.23 10.10
CA PRO A 440 6.05 5.12 11.40
C PRO A 440 6.73 5.94 12.51
N LYS A 441 8.03 6.19 12.39
CA LYS A 441 8.82 6.94 13.37
C LYS A 441 8.51 8.44 13.32
N HIS A 442 8.41 9.00 12.10
CA HIS A 442 7.95 10.38 11.91
C HIS A 442 6.51 10.54 12.42
N CYS A 443 5.62 9.59 12.08
CA CYS A 443 4.23 9.60 12.54
C CYS A 443 4.11 9.41 14.06
N TYR A 444 4.99 8.67 14.70
CA TYR A 444 5.04 8.54 16.15
C TYR A 444 5.44 9.85 16.83
N VAL A 445 6.43 10.56 16.26
CA VAL A 445 6.87 11.87 16.79
C VAL A 445 5.82 12.96 16.56
N ASN A 446 5.22 12.98 15.38
CA ASN A 446 4.13 13.89 15.03
C ASN A 446 3.22 13.26 13.98
N PRO A 447 2.03 12.76 14.36
CA PRO A 447 1.15 12.03 13.45
C PRO A 447 0.74 12.81 12.21
N ARG A 448 0.51 14.13 12.35
CA ARG A 448 0.11 14.98 11.23
C ARG A 448 1.27 15.25 10.26
N GLU A 449 2.39 15.76 10.77
CA GLU A 449 3.56 16.09 9.96
C GLU A 449 4.20 14.83 9.37
N GLY A 450 4.25 13.73 10.14
CA GLY A 450 4.73 12.44 9.65
C GLY A 450 3.89 11.91 8.50
N ALA A 451 2.57 11.97 8.58
CA ALA A 451 1.67 11.55 7.50
C ALA A 451 1.81 12.43 6.24
N ILE A 452 1.96 13.76 6.42
CA ILE A 452 2.28 14.67 5.32
C ILE A 452 3.62 14.28 4.67
N GLY A 453 4.62 13.97 5.50
CA GLY A 453 5.95 13.53 5.04
C GLY A 453 5.91 12.27 4.20
N CYS A 454 5.17 11.23 4.63
CA CYS A 454 4.97 10.00 3.87
C CYS A 454 4.36 10.27 2.49
N PHE A 455 3.33 11.13 2.44
CA PHE A 455 2.70 11.48 1.17
C PHE A 455 3.64 12.26 0.25
N GLU A 456 4.35 13.25 0.79
CA GLU A 456 5.32 14.05 0.04
C GLU A 456 6.47 13.19 -0.50
N GLU A 457 6.98 12.25 0.30
CA GLU A 457 8.07 11.35 -0.08
C GLU A 457 7.64 10.41 -1.21
N ALA A 458 6.46 9.78 -1.12
CA ALA A 458 5.92 8.98 -2.20
C ALA A 458 5.75 9.78 -3.51
N CYS A 459 5.32 11.05 -3.42
CA CYS A 459 5.26 11.96 -4.58
C CYS A 459 6.64 12.28 -5.12
N ARG A 460 7.62 12.57 -4.25
CA ARG A 460 9.02 12.82 -4.63
C ARG A 460 9.61 11.65 -5.42
N ASN A 461 9.37 10.45 -4.94
CA ASN A 461 9.85 9.21 -5.55
C ASN A 461 9.36 9.04 -7.00
N VAL A 462 8.06 9.24 -7.25
CA VAL A 462 7.55 9.16 -8.64
C VAL A 462 8.04 10.32 -9.51
N VAL A 463 8.24 11.52 -8.93
CA VAL A 463 8.83 12.68 -9.63
C VAL A 463 10.26 12.39 -10.07
N CYS A 464 11.06 11.64 -9.32
CA CYS A 464 12.42 11.23 -9.68
C CYS A 464 12.49 10.46 -11.00
N THR A 465 11.40 9.80 -11.42
CA THR A 465 11.30 9.11 -12.72
C THR A 465 10.67 9.97 -13.83
N GLY A 466 10.30 11.21 -13.54
CA GLY A 466 9.64 12.13 -14.46
C GLY A 466 8.11 12.04 -14.47
N ALA A 467 7.52 11.33 -13.53
CA ALA A 467 6.08 11.16 -13.42
C ALA A 467 5.43 12.29 -12.62
N LYS A 468 4.30 12.80 -13.14
CA LYS A 468 3.42 13.69 -12.39
C LYS A 468 2.47 12.87 -11.53
N PRO A 469 2.41 13.06 -10.21
CA PRO A 469 1.41 12.41 -9.34
C PRO A 469 -0.02 12.68 -9.83
N ILE A 470 -0.86 11.64 -9.92
CA ILE A 470 -2.23 11.73 -10.44
C ILE A 470 -3.29 11.13 -9.53
N GLY A 471 -2.90 10.32 -8.55
CA GLY A 471 -3.81 9.69 -7.60
C GLY A 471 -3.08 9.04 -6.46
N MET A 472 -3.74 9.00 -5.31
CA MET A 472 -3.27 8.42 -4.06
C MET A 472 -4.12 7.21 -3.69
N LEU A 473 -3.47 6.17 -3.20
CA LEU A 473 -4.06 5.09 -2.39
C LEU A 473 -3.65 5.34 -0.94
N ASP A 474 -4.58 5.38 -0.01
CA ASP A 474 -4.29 5.48 1.42
C ASP A 474 -4.49 4.14 2.12
N HIS A 475 -3.56 3.79 2.99
CA HIS A 475 -3.76 2.69 3.90
C HIS A 475 -3.41 3.13 5.32
N LEU A 476 -4.42 3.20 6.18
CA LEU A 476 -4.34 3.79 7.50
C LEU A 476 -4.33 2.68 8.55
N GLN A 477 -3.17 2.45 9.19
CA GLN A 477 -2.95 1.35 10.13
C GLN A 477 -2.65 1.88 11.54
N PHE A 478 -3.51 1.52 12.49
CA PHE A 478 -3.46 2.00 13.87
C PHE A 478 -3.88 0.87 14.83
N GLY A 479 -3.55 1.03 16.11
CA GLY A 479 -4.02 0.14 17.16
C GLY A 479 -5.54 0.25 17.42
N ASN A 480 -5.96 -0.14 18.62
CA ASN A 480 -7.38 -0.17 19.00
C ASN A 480 -8.00 1.24 19.02
N PRO A 481 -9.03 1.50 18.18
CA PRO A 481 -9.69 2.81 18.06
C PRO A 481 -10.51 3.21 19.31
N GLU A 482 -10.75 2.29 20.23
CA GLU A 482 -11.42 2.55 21.49
C GLU A 482 -10.53 3.32 22.46
N ASN A 483 -9.21 3.22 22.28
CA ASN A 483 -8.25 4.05 22.99
C ASN A 483 -8.26 5.47 22.42
N PRO A 484 -8.66 6.49 23.23
CA PRO A 484 -8.78 7.88 22.77
C PRO A 484 -7.47 8.47 22.24
N GLU A 485 -6.32 8.02 22.76
CA GLU A 485 -5.01 8.51 22.35
C GLU A 485 -4.61 7.94 20.97
N ILE A 486 -4.90 6.65 20.71
CA ILE A 486 -4.70 6.03 19.41
C ILE A 486 -5.61 6.67 18.38
N PHE A 487 -6.89 6.83 18.70
CA PHE A 487 -7.84 7.42 17.76
C PHE A 487 -7.51 8.89 17.43
N TRP A 488 -6.94 9.63 18.36
CA TRP A 488 -6.43 10.97 18.10
C TRP A 488 -5.29 10.95 17.06
N THR A 489 -4.36 10.01 17.15
CA THR A 489 -3.26 9.91 16.17
C THR A 489 -3.76 9.56 14.77
N PHE A 490 -4.80 8.70 14.66
CA PHE A 490 -5.50 8.44 13.40
C PHE A 490 -6.10 9.72 12.80
N LEU A 491 -6.82 10.50 13.60
CA LEU A 491 -7.46 11.74 13.14
C LEU A 491 -6.43 12.79 12.69
N GLU A 492 -5.33 12.96 13.41
CA GLU A 492 -4.28 13.91 13.03
C GLU A 492 -3.56 13.47 11.76
N SER A 493 -3.24 12.19 11.60
CA SER A 493 -2.68 11.66 10.36
C SER A 493 -3.61 11.90 9.18
N LEU A 494 -4.89 11.60 9.32
CA LEU A 494 -5.89 11.82 8.26
C LEU A 494 -6.05 13.31 7.89
N LYS A 495 -5.98 14.23 8.88
CA LYS A 495 -5.97 15.69 8.62
C LYS A 495 -4.74 16.08 7.80
N GLY A 496 -3.55 15.58 8.16
CA GLY A 496 -2.32 15.84 7.42
C GLY A 496 -2.42 15.39 5.97
N LEU A 497 -2.84 14.15 5.72
CA LEU A 497 -3.07 13.61 4.37
C LEU A 497 -4.08 14.44 3.59
N THR A 498 -5.18 14.85 4.24
CA THR A 498 -6.22 15.67 3.63
C THR A 498 -5.70 17.04 3.18
N ASP A 499 -4.91 17.70 4.01
CA ASP A 499 -4.35 19.03 3.71
C ASP A 499 -3.38 18.97 2.53
N PHE A 500 -2.49 17.95 2.51
CA PHE A 500 -1.56 17.75 1.41
C PHE A 500 -2.29 17.40 0.13
N ALA A 501 -3.22 16.45 0.16
CA ALA A 501 -4.01 16.03 -0.99
C ALA A 501 -4.76 17.19 -1.65
N LYS A 502 -5.38 18.06 -0.83
CA LYS A 502 -6.10 19.25 -1.32
C LYS A 502 -5.17 20.29 -1.94
N TYR A 503 -4.01 20.56 -1.32
CA TYR A 503 -3.07 21.57 -1.83
C TYR A 503 -2.43 21.15 -3.16
N PHE A 504 -2.10 19.85 -3.29
CA PHE A 504 -1.49 19.30 -4.50
C PHE A 504 -2.51 18.83 -5.54
N GLU A 505 -3.82 18.87 -5.20
CA GLU A 505 -4.91 18.42 -6.07
C GLU A 505 -4.76 16.95 -6.49
N ILE A 506 -4.29 16.09 -5.57
CA ILE A 506 -4.13 14.66 -5.77
C ILE A 506 -5.31 13.95 -5.11
N PRO A 507 -6.22 13.34 -5.88
CA PRO A 507 -7.38 12.65 -5.32
C PRO A 507 -6.98 11.34 -4.64
N CYS A 508 -7.63 11.01 -3.53
CA CYS A 508 -7.68 9.66 -3.00
C CYS A 508 -8.62 8.83 -3.88
N ILE A 509 -8.09 7.80 -4.53
CA ILE A 509 -8.84 6.99 -5.49
C ILE A 509 -9.25 5.64 -4.91
N GLY A 510 -8.71 5.25 -3.79
CA GLY A 510 -9.00 4.02 -3.08
C GLY A 510 -8.16 3.92 -1.82
N GLY A 511 -8.50 2.99 -0.97
CA GLY A 511 -7.75 2.81 0.26
C GLY A 511 -8.41 1.83 1.21
N LYS A 512 -7.72 1.59 2.33
CA LYS A 512 -8.11 0.69 3.40
C LYS A 512 -7.82 1.32 4.76
N VAL A 513 -8.64 1.02 5.76
CA VAL A 513 -8.33 1.29 7.16
C VAL A 513 -8.20 -0.04 7.88
N SER A 514 -7.08 -0.25 8.57
CA SER A 514 -6.84 -1.39 9.44
C SER A 514 -6.63 -0.87 10.86
N LEU A 515 -7.51 -1.28 11.75
CA LEU A 515 -7.48 -0.93 13.18
C LEU A 515 -7.21 -2.19 14.00
N TYR A 516 -7.05 -2.02 15.32
CA TYR A 516 -6.70 -3.12 16.25
C TYR A 516 -5.35 -3.79 15.95
N ASN A 517 -4.43 -3.08 15.27
CA ASN A 517 -3.08 -3.59 15.04
C ASN A 517 -2.25 -3.46 16.34
N GLU A 518 -2.40 -4.43 17.21
CA GLU A 518 -1.72 -4.47 18.50
C GLU A 518 -1.54 -5.90 18.99
N THR A 519 -0.57 -6.08 19.88
CA THR A 519 -0.28 -7.32 20.59
C THR A 519 -0.34 -7.07 22.09
N PRO A 520 -0.21 -8.09 22.95
CA PRO A 520 -0.05 -7.87 24.38
C PRO A 520 1.12 -6.94 24.78
N SER A 521 2.07 -6.74 23.87
CA SER A 521 3.19 -5.79 24.06
C SER A 521 2.81 -4.32 23.82
N GLY A 522 1.65 -4.06 23.23
CA GLY A 522 1.11 -2.75 22.93
C GLY A 522 0.74 -2.55 21.47
N PRO A 523 0.23 -1.36 21.14
CA PRO A 523 -0.15 -0.99 19.78
C PRO A 523 1.07 -0.71 18.91
N ILE A 524 0.89 -0.86 17.60
CA ILE A 524 1.87 -0.36 16.62
C ILE A 524 1.98 1.17 16.71
N LYS A 525 3.10 1.71 16.22
CA LYS A 525 3.19 3.16 15.94
C LYS A 525 2.17 3.55 14.88
N PRO A 526 1.67 4.80 14.84
CA PRO A 526 0.83 5.28 13.74
C PRO A 526 1.51 5.02 12.40
N THR A 527 0.89 4.21 11.55
CA THR A 527 1.50 3.74 10.30
C THR A 527 0.58 4.00 9.10
N PRO A 528 0.39 5.26 8.68
CA PRO A 528 -0.19 5.55 7.37
C PRO A 528 0.80 5.13 6.29
N ILE A 529 0.31 4.37 5.31
CA ILE A 529 1.04 3.94 4.13
C ILE A 529 0.36 4.54 2.91
N ILE A 530 1.15 5.16 2.04
CA ILE A 530 0.65 5.93 0.91
C ILE A 530 1.17 5.36 -0.40
N GLY A 531 0.26 4.88 -1.23
CA GLY A 531 0.54 4.51 -2.61
C GLY A 531 0.33 5.70 -3.54
N ILE A 532 1.31 6.02 -4.39
CA ILE A 532 1.19 7.09 -5.38
C ILE A 532 1.30 6.51 -6.79
N LEU A 533 0.35 6.91 -7.62
CA LEU A 533 0.39 6.70 -9.07
C LEU A 533 0.79 7.99 -9.76
N GLY A 534 1.76 7.91 -10.65
CA GLY A 534 2.24 9.04 -11.44
C GLY A 534 2.20 8.75 -12.94
N LEU A 535 1.84 9.72 -13.77
CA LEU A 535 1.74 9.57 -15.22
C LEU A 535 2.88 10.30 -15.94
N ILE A 536 3.44 9.64 -16.95
CA ILE A 536 4.47 10.18 -17.85
C ILE A 536 3.95 10.12 -19.27
N ASP A 537 3.89 11.28 -19.95
CA ASP A 537 3.30 11.36 -21.30
C ASP A 537 4.26 10.91 -22.42
N LYS A 538 5.59 11.00 -22.22
CA LYS A 538 6.57 10.72 -23.28
C LYS A 538 7.56 9.63 -22.88
N THR A 539 8.60 10.01 -22.15
CA THR A 539 9.70 9.11 -21.81
C THR A 539 10.06 9.28 -20.34
N PRO A 540 10.15 8.18 -19.57
CA PRO A 540 10.64 8.26 -18.20
C PRO A 540 12.13 8.59 -18.18
N LEU A 541 12.60 9.12 -17.04
CA LEU A 541 14.01 9.23 -16.78
C LEU A 541 14.58 7.82 -16.52
N TYR A 542 15.37 7.34 -17.44
CA TYR A 542 16.20 6.16 -17.20
C TYR A 542 17.51 6.60 -16.57
N SER A 543 17.88 5.94 -15.48
CA SER A 543 19.18 6.23 -14.86
C SER A 543 20.30 5.91 -15.83
N GLN A 544 21.09 6.94 -16.19
CA GLN A 544 22.19 6.84 -17.14
C GLN A 544 23.51 6.57 -16.41
N LYS A 545 24.49 6.03 -17.12
CA LYS A 545 25.82 5.82 -16.55
C LYS A 545 26.44 7.14 -16.09
N ILE A 546 26.79 7.20 -14.81
CA ILE A 546 27.57 8.31 -14.23
C ILE A 546 29.04 8.13 -14.57
N THR A 547 29.71 9.22 -14.89
CA THR A 547 31.11 9.25 -15.30
C THR A 547 31.90 10.29 -14.51
N THR A 548 33.23 10.15 -14.46
CA THR A 548 34.12 11.10 -13.82
C THR A 548 33.90 12.50 -14.40
N GLY A 549 33.76 13.50 -13.52
CA GLY A 549 33.49 14.89 -13.86
C GLY A 549 32.01 15.25 -13.91
N ASP A 550 31.08 14.29 -13.74
CA ASP A 550 29.68 14.61 -13.58
C ASP A 550 29.44 15.36 -12.26
N CYS A 551 28.50 16.29 -12.29
CA CYS A 551 28.20 17.14 -11.15
C CYS A 551 27.08 16.56 -10.30
N LEU A 552 27.18 16.68 -8.97
CA LEU A 552 26.14 16.44 -8.01
C LEU A 552 25.57 17.76 -7.52
N VAL A 553 24.28 17.99 -7.79
CA VAL A 553 23.53 19.17 -7.35
C VAL A 553 22.43 18.75 -6.41
N ILE A 554 22.27 19.46 -5.29
CA ILE A 554 21.12 19.31 -4.39
C ILE A 554 20.12 20.44 -4.63
N ILE A 555 18.83 20.12 -4.66
CA ILE A 555 17.72 21.08 -4.57
C ILE A 555 17.05 20.88 -3.20
N GLY A 556 16.66 21.98 -2.55
CA GLY A 556 16.02 22.01 -1.22
C GLY A 556 17.03 22.18 -0.08
N ASP A 557 16.56 22.73 1.03
CA ASP A 557 17.36 23.03 2.20
C ASP A 557 17.45 21.84 3.17
N THR A 558 18.64 21.61 3.71
CA THR A 558 18.81 20.73 4.88
C THR A 558 18.56 21.53 6.15
N LYS A 559 17.63 21.07 6.96
CA LYS A 559 17.17 21.76 8.19
C LYS A 559 17.55 20.93 9.43
N ASN A 560 17.41 21.52 10.63
CA ASN A 560 17.63 20.79 11.88
C ASN A 560 16.39 19.96 12.23
N GLU A 561 16.18 18.87 11.52
CA GLU A 561 15.00 18.01 11.57
C GLU A 561 15.42 16.54 11.67
N MET A 562 15.69 16.10 12.91
CA MET A 562 16.23 14.76 13.21
C MET A 562 15.19 13.86 13.92
N GLY A 563 14.00 14.40 14.21
CA GLY A 563 12.99 13.69 14.98
C GLY A 563 12.43 12.49 14.24
N GLY A 564 12.55 11.32 14.85
CA GLY A 564 12.13 10.05 14.23
C GLY A 564 13.08 9.54 13.15
N SER A 565 14.26 10.16 12.97
CA SER A 565 15.22 9.70 11.95
C SER A 565 15.81 8.33 12.27
N GLU A 566 16.11 7.58 11.23
CA GLU A 566 16.80 6.29 11.34
C GLU A 566 18.16 6.43 12.04
N TYR A 567 18.85 7.56 11.82
CA TYR A 567 20.11 7.86 12.51
C TYR A 567 19.93 7.95 14.03
N PHE A 568 18.89 8.66 14.52
CA PHE A 568 18.64 8.76 15.95
C PHE A 568 18.29 7.41 16.55
N GLU A 569 17.44 6.64 15.89
CA GLU A 569 17.04 5.35 16.42
C GLU A 569 18.14 4.31 16.34
N TYR A 570 18.70 4.07 15.14
CA TYR A 570 19.66 2.97 14.95
C TYR A 570 21.00 3.21 15.61
N ILE A 571 21.54 4.44 15.52
CA ILE A 571 22.86 4.78 16.07
C ILE A 571 22.78 5.21 17.54
N HIS A 572 21.80 6.01 17.91
CA HIS A 572 21.72 6.60 19.25
C HIS A 572 20.68 5.94 20.16
N LYS A 573 19.89 4.98 19.66
CA LYS A 573 18.83 4.29 20.39
C LYS A 573 17.85 5.28 21.05
N PHE A 574 17.43 6.26 20.27
CA PHE A 574 16.55 7.33 20.69
C PHE A 574 15.51 7.64 19.60
N VAL A 575 14.24 7.54 19.97
CA VAL A 575 13.13 8.00 19.14
C VAL A 575 12.57 9.28 19.74
N GLY A 576 12.57 10.36 18.96
CA GLY A 576 12.13 11.70 19.40
C GLY A 576 12.92 12.78 18.66
N GLY A 577 12.77 14.03 19.11
CA GLY A 577 13.33 15.21 18.43
C GLY A 577 12.30 15.87 17.51
N LYS A 578 12.67 16.98 16.88
CA LYS A 578 11.78 17.73 15.99
C LYS A 578 11.51 16.95 14.71
N CYS A 579 10.23 16.62 14.47
CA CYS A 579 9.78 15.97 13.25
C CYS A 579 10.08 16.84 12.02
N PRO A 580 10.52 16.26 10.90
CA PRO A 580 10.60 16.98 9.63
C PRO A 580 9.23 17.54 9.21
N VAL A 581 9.24 18.76 8.67
CA VAL A 581 8.04 19.48 8.25
C VAL A 581 8.09 19.82 6.77
N VAL A 582 7.02 19.47 6.06
CA VAL A 582 6.89 19.79 4.63
C VAL A 582 6.40 21.23 4.44
N ASN A 583 7.19 22.06 3.78
CA ASN A 583 6.69 23.31 3.24
C ASN A 583 6.04 23.05 1.87
N PHE A 584 4.72 23.14 1.80
CA PHE A 584 3.94 22.80 0.61
C PHE A 584 4.35 23.60 -0.65
N GLN A 585 4.63 24.90 -0.47
CA GLN A 585 5.04 25.75 -1.58
C GLN A 585 6.45 25.37 -2.09
N GLU A 586 7.39 25.11 -1.19
CA GLU A 586 8.74 24.65 -1.52
C GLU A 586 8.69 23.30 -2.23
N SER A 587 7.96 22.34 -1.66
CA SER A 587 7.79 21.00 -2.22
C SER A 587 7.20 21.05 -3.63
N LYS A 588 6.10 21.79 -3.84
CA LYS A 588 5.46 21.94 -5.16
C LYS A 588 6.38 22.61 -6.18
N THR A 589 7.15 23.59 -5.74
CA THR A 589 8.13 24.28 -6.59
C THR A 589 9.23 23.33 -7.01
N ASN A 590 9.83 22.59 -6.06
CA ASN A 590 10.92 21.67 -6.32
C ASN A 590 10.48 20.49 -7.21
N MET A 591 9.31 19.90 -6.97
CA MET A 591 8.72 18.87 -7.83
C MET A 591 8.58 19.34 -9.28
N ASN A 592 8.02 20.53 -9.49
CA ASN A 592 7.81 21.08 -10.83
C ASN A 592 9.13 21.36 -11.55
N ILE A 593 10.13 21.84 -10.84
CA ILE A 593 11.48 22.09 -11.38
C ILE A 593 12.13 20.79 -11.82
N VAL A 594 12.10 19.76 -10.97
CA VAL A 594 12.68 18.44 -11.30
C VAL A 594 12.01 17.85 -12.53
N LEU A 595 10.68 17.89 -12.62
CA LEU A 595 9.94 17.46 -13.80
C LEU A 595 10.32 18.24 -15.06
N ASP A 596 10.53 19.58 -14.96
CA ASP A 596 10.95 20.41 -16.08
C ASP A 596 12.37 20.08 -16.53
N LEU A 597 13.31 19.88 -15.59
CA LEU A 597 14.70 19.50 -15.89
C LEU A 597 14.78 18.13 -16.58
N ILE A 598 13.96 17.15 -16.15
CA ILE A 598 13.86 15.83 -16.79
C ILE A 598 13.32 15.98 -18.21
N ARG A 599 12.24 16.75 -18.42
CA ARG A 599 11.65 16.98 -19.74
C ARG A 599 12.62 17.65 -20.74
N LYS A 600 13.57 18.43 -20.23
CA LYS A 600 14.62 19.09 -21.01
C LYS A 600 15.86 18.23 -21.25
N ASP A 601 15.85 16.98 -20.80
CA ASP A 601 16.94 16.00 -20.94
C ASP A 601 18.30 16.54 -20.42
N LEU A 602 18.25 17.19 -19.25
CA LEU A 602 19.44 17.78 -18.63
C LEU A 602 20.11 16.88 -17.59
N LEU A 603 19.42 15.83 -17.15
CA LEU A 603 19.81 14.99 -16.01
C LEU A 603 20.16 13.58 -16.44
N LYS A 604 21.18 13.00 -15.82
CA LYS A 604 21.54 11.58 -15.94
C LYS A 604 20.74 10.70 -14.99
N THR A 605 20.55 11.15 -13.76
CA THR A 605 19.71 10.51 -12.76
C THR A 605 19.22 11.54 -11.75
N VAL A 606 18.14 11.23 -11.09
CA VAL A 606 17.58 11.95 -9.94
C VAL A 606 17.37 10.97 -8.83
N HIS A 607 17.64 11.36 -7.61
CA HIS A 607 17.36 10.56 -6.41
C HIS A 607 16.82 11.48 -5.33
N ASP A 608 15.84 11.01 -4.56
CA ASP A 608 15.33 11.78 -3.44
C ASP A 608 16.28 11.69 -2.23
N CYS A 609 16.11 12.58 -1.26
CA CYS A 609 16.89 12.56 -0.03
C CYS A 609 15.93 12.34 1.12
N SER A 610 15.83 11.09 1.58
CA SER A 610 14.84 10.59 2.54
C SER A 610 15.49 9.93 3.76
N LYS A 611 15.18 8.71 4.05
CA LYS A 611 15.65 7.93 5.21
C LYS A 611 17.20 7.88 5.27
N GLY A 612 17.75 8.26 6.40
CA GLY A 612 19.20 8.38 6.59
C GLY A 612 19.84 9.64 6.00
N GLY A 613 19.06 10.51 5.38
CA GLY A 613 19.46 11.84 4.93
C GLY A 613 20.46 11.86 3.78
N LEU A 614 21.20 12.97 3.65
CA LEU A 614 22.13 13.22 2.56
C LEU A 614 23.23 12.15 2.44
N ALA A 615 23.75 11.67 3.58
CA ALA A 615 24.85 10.73 3.57
C ALA A 615 24.46 9.39 2.95
N VAL A 616 23.26 8.90 3.26
CA VAL A 616 22.71 7.67 2.67
C VAL A 616 22.40 7.89 1.20
N ALA A 617 21.66 8.93 0.84
CA ALA A 617 21.23 9.17 -0.54
C ALA A 617 22.43 9.30 -1.53
N VAL A 618 23.49 10.02 -1.14
CA VAL A 618 24.72 10.08 -1.97
C VAL A 618 25.40 8.72 -2.05
N SER A 619 25.45 7.98 -0.93
CA SER A 619 26.07 6.66 -0.91
C SER A 619 25.33 5.67 -1.80
N GLU A 620 23.99 5.70 -1.83
CA GLU A 620 23.16 4.86 -2.70
C GLU A 620 23.43 5.13 -4.18
N ILE A 621 23.53 6.40 -4.59
CA ILE A 621 23.94 6.75 -5.96
C ILE A 621 25.32 6.16 -6.28
N CYS A 622 26.30 6.36 -5.39
CA CYS A 622 27.67 5.88 -5.60
C CYS A 622 27.73 4.34 -5.69
N MET A 623 27.04 3.64 -4.78
CA MET A 623 27.00 2.19 -4.73
C MET A 623 26.27 1.57 -5.93
N THR A 624 25.18 2.18 -6.37
CA THR A 624 24.40 1.73 -7.53
C THR A 624 25.18 1.90 -8.83
N HIS A 625 25.89 3.02 -8.98
CA HIS A 625 26.65 3.32 -10.21
C HIS A 625 28.12 2.92 -10.16
N GLN A 626 28.59 2.34 -9.05
CA GLN A 626 29.98 1.87 -8.87
C GLN A 626 31.02 2.98 -9.13
N ILE A 627 30.76 4.19 -8.64
CA ILE A 627 31.64 5.35 -8.81
C ILE A 627 31.68 6.18 -7.53
N GLY A 628 32.86 6.69 -7.17
CA GLY A 628 33.02 7.58 -6.03
C GLY A 628 32.43 8.98 -6.26
N CYS A 629 32.26 9.71 -5.18
CA CYS A 629 31.85 11.12 -5.21
C CYS A 629 32.51 11.88 -4.06
N ALA A 630 33.03 13.06 -4.34
CA ALA A 630 33.56 13.98 -3.34
C ALA A 630 32.52 15.08 -3.06
N VAL A 631 31.98 15.12 -1.84
CA VAL A 631 30.96 16.08 -1.40
C VAL A 631 31.54 17.09 -0.42
N SER A 632 31.18 18.36 -0.60
CA SER A 632 31.55 19.49 0.25
C SER A 632 30.36 19.88 1.12
N LEU A 633 30.41 19.60 2.43
CA LEU A 633 29.31 19.81 3.38
C LEU A 633 29.00 21.30 3.61
N GLU A 634 29.98 22.18 3.48
CA GLU A 634 29.80 23.65 3.58
C GLU A 634 28.98 24.23 2.40
N LYS A 635 28.83 23.47 1.31
CA LYS A 635 28.01 23.88 0.16
C LYS A 635 26.56 23.41 0.24
N VAL A 636 26.23 22.56 1.21
CA VAL A 636 24.85 22.06 1.38
C VAL A 636 23.93 23.22 1.77
N PRO A 637 22.84 23.47 1.04
CA PRO A 637 21.92 24.57 1.33
C PRO A 637 21.24 24.40 2.70
N GLY A 638 20.94 25.51 3.34
CA GLY A 638 20.26 25.57 4.62
C GLY A 638 20.97 26.41 5.67
N PRO A 639 20.51 26.40 6.93
CA PRO A 639 21.15 27.11 8.03
C PRO A 639 22.52 26.48 8.38
N LYS A 640 23.32 27.19 9.16
CA LYS A 640 24.59 26.63 9.68
C LYS A 640 24.23 25.49 10.68
N LEU A 641 24.66 24.27 10.37
CA LEU A 641 24.39 23.07 11.15
C LEU A 641 25.68 22.34 11.52
N ASP A 642 25.60 21.51 12.56
CA ASP A 642 26.63 20.54 12.90
C ASP A 642 26.69 19.43 11.83
N VAL A 643 27.78 18.68 11.82
CA VAL A 643 28.06 17.65 10.82
C VAL A 643 26.94 16.59 10.76
N ASP A 644 26.51 16.09 11.92
CA ASP A 644 25.45 15.08 12.02
C ASP A 644 24.15 15.57 11.37
N ARG A 645 23.79 16.83 11.60
CA ARG A 645 22.58 17.45 11.09
C ARG A 645 22.62 17.62 9.57
N ILE A 646 23.79 17.96 9.02
CA ILE A 646 23.95 18.06 7.56
C ILE A 646 23.86 16.69 6.90
N LEU A 647 24.49 15.68 7.50
CA LEU A 647 24.59 14.33 6.94
C LEU A 647 23.27 13.54 7.05
N PHE A 648 22.62 13.61 8.21
CA PHE A 648 21.57 12.63 8.60
C PHE A 648 20.19 13.23 8.87
N SER A 649 20.01 14.57 8.69
CA SER A 649 18.66 15.13 8.74
C SER A 649 17.81 14.60 7.60
N GLU A 650 16.57 14.20 7.93
CA GLU A 650 15.60 13.66 6.97
C GLU A 650 14.61 14.74 6.50
N SER A 651 15.11 16.00 6.34
CA SER A 651 14.29 17.11 5.83
C SER A 651 13.70 16.79 4.48
N HIS A 652 12.41 17.12 4.32
CA HIS A 652 11.65 16.87 3.10
C HIS A 652 12.00 17.80 1.93
N SER A 653 11.42 17.55 0.77
CA SER A 653 11.47 18.38 -0.45
C SER A 653 12.88 18.52 -1.06
N ARG A 654 13.79 17.57 -0.78
CA ARG A 654 15.15 17.56 -1.29
C ARG A 654 15.34 16.52 -2.39
N TYR A 655 16.11 16.91 -3.42
CA TYR A 655 16.48 16.07 -4.55
C TYR A 655 17.97 16.15 -4.84
N LEU A 656 18.61 15.04 -5.16
CA LEU A 656 19.95 14.93 -5.70
C LEU A 656 19.87 14.76 -7.21
N LEU A 657 20.49 15.68 -7.94
CA LEU A 657 20.52 15.69 -9.39
C LEU A 657 21.92 15.38 -9.87
N VAL A 658 22.05 14.42 -10.77
CA VAL A 658 23.32 14.10 -11.43
C VAL A 658 23.24 14.53 -12.88
N LEU A 659 24.24 15.29 -13.32
CA LEU A 659 24.28 15.84 -14.67
C LEU A 659 25.72 16.01 -15.19
N GLU A 660 25.86 16.02 -16.51
CA GLU A 660 27.13 16.38 -17.13
C GLU A 660 27.50 17.83 -16.87
N LYS A 661 28.77 18.12 -16.64
CA LYS A 661 29.28 19.46 -16.34
C LYS A 661 28.90 20.52 -17.40
N LYS A 662 28.76 20.10 -18.68
CA LYS A 662 28.34 21.02 -19.78
C LYS A 662 26.89 21.53 -19.58
N ASN A 663 26.03 20.78 -18.87
CA ASN A 663 24.64 21.14 -18.62
C ASN A 663 24.47 22.03 -17.37
N LEU A 664 25.49 22.16 -16.52
CA LEU A 664 25.42 22.86 -15.23
C LEU A 664 24.91 24.29 -15.40
N LYS A 665 25.48 25.05 -16.35
CA LYS A 665 25.06 26.43 -16.60
C LYS A 665 23.61 26.56 -17.00
N LYS A 666 23.11 25.65 -17.85
CA LYS A 666 21.69 25.63 -18.26
C LYS A 666 20.77 25.33 -17.09
N LEU A 667 21.17 24.37 -16.23
CA LEU A 667 20.45 24.05 -15.00
C LEU A 667 20.42 25.28 -14.06
N GLU A 668 21.54 25.93 -13.80
CA GLU A 668 21.61 27.12 -12.95
C GLU A 668 20.74 28.27 -13.46
N ASP A 669 20.69 28.49 -14.78
CA ASP A 669 19.86 29.54 -15.38
C ASP A 669 18.37 29.26 -15.15
N ILE A 670 17.93 28.00 -15.20
CA ILE A 670 16.56 27.60 -14.87
C ILE A 670 16.28 27.80 -13.37
N LEU A 671 17.19 27.35 -12.51
CA LEU A 671 17.03 27.42 -11.06
C LEU A 671 17.06 28.85 -10.51
N LYS A 672 17.84 29.74 -11.07
CA LYS A 672 17.86 31.17 -10.70
C LYS A 672 16.50 31.87 -10.87
N THR A 673 15.72 31.46 -11.86
CA THR A 673 14.38 32.03 -12.10
C THR A 673 13.31 31.44 -11.19
N SER A 674 13.55 30.26 -10.61
CA SER A 674 12.56 29.48 -9.87
C SER A 674 12.42 29.82 -8.39
N LYS A 675 13.38 30.57 -7.81
CA LYS A 675 13.50 30.82 -6.36
C LYS A 675 13.76 29.57 -5.51
N ALA A 676 14.10 28.42 -6.11
CA ALA A 676 14.47 27.22 -5.37
C ALA A 676 15.86 27.38 -4.75
N SER A 677 16.03 26.83 -3.55
CA SER A 677 17.35 26.67 -2.95
C SER A 677 18.08 25.52 -3.64
N TYR A 678 19.30 25.77 -4.13
CA TYR A 678 20.12 24.74 -4.77
C TYR A 678 21.60 25.03 -4.68
N LYS A 679 22.43 24.01 -4.74
CA LYS A 679 23.89 24.10 -4.87
C LYS A 679 24.49 22.89 -5.57
N MET A 680 25.57 23.10 -6.33
CA MET A 680 26.47 22.01 -6.69
C MET A 680 27.33 21.70 -5.46
N ILE A 681 27.13 20.49 -4.91
CA ILE A 681 27.75 20.04 -3.66
C ILE A 681 28.90 19.06 -3.87
N GLY A 682 29.03 18.47 -5.05
CA GLY A 682 30.04 17.45 -5.31
C GLY A 682 30.30 17.17 -6.79
N GLU A 683 31.31 16.35 -7.03
CA GLU A 683 31.70 15.86 -8.36
C GLU A 683 31.99 14.37 -8.27
N PHE A 684 31.50 13.59 -9.24
CA PHE A 684 31.73 12.16 -9.32
C PHE A 684 33.10 11.83 -9.89
N GLY A 685 33.72 10.78 -9.33
CA GLY A 685 35.00 10.25 -9.77
C GLY A 685 35.69 9.46 -8.66
N GLY A 686 36.72 8.71 -9.07
CA GLY A 686 37.48 7.86 -8.15
C GLY A 686 36.69 6.66 -7.61
N GLU A 687 37.23 6.06 -6.55
CA GLU A 687 36.72 4.82 -5.95
C GLU A 687 36.13 5.02 -4.55
N ASN A 688 36.11 6.27 -4.05
CA ASN A 688 35.71 6.54 -2.67
C ASN A 688 34.49 7.49 -2.60
N ILE A 689 33.61 7.23 -1.66
CA ILE A 689 32.54 8.13 -1.22
C ILE A 689 33.13 9.02 -0.14
N GLN A 690 33.24 10.32 -0.41
CA GLN A 690 33.92 11.26 0.48
C GLN A 690 33.00 12.42 0.85
N PHE A 691 32.90 12.68 2.16
CA PHE A 691 32.28 13.91 2.67
C PHE A 691 33.33 14.73 3.39
N ASN A 692 33.48 15.98 2.98
CA ASN A 692 34.48 16.88 3.47
C ASN A 692 33.84 18.13 4.08
N LYS A 693 34.39 18.64 5.19
CA LYS A 693 34.01 19.92 5.80
C LYS A 693 35.26 20.72 6.11
N GLU A 694 35.36 21.96 5.58
CA GLU A 694 36.50 22.87 5.82
C GLU A 694 37.87 22.17 5.58
N ASN A 695 38.00 21.47 4.47
CA ASN A 695 39.17 20.65 4.09
C ASN A 695 39.51 19.48 5.02
N LYS A 696 38.62 19.12 5.96
CA LYS A 696 38.75 17.90 6.77
C LYS A 696 37.85 16.82 6.19
N GLN A 697 38.41 15.65 6.01
CA GLN A 697 37.67 14.47 5.62
C GLN A 697 36.85 13.97 6.80
N VAL A 698 35.51 13.90 6.64
CA VAL A 698 34.57 13.46 7.64
C VAL A 698 34.23 11.99 7.43
N ILE A 699 33.89 11.61 6.19
CA ILE A 699 33.61 10.24 5.77
C ILE A 699 34.49 9.92 4.57
N ASP A 700 35.06 8.71 4.57
CA ASP A 700 35.83 8.17 3.45
C ASP A 700 35.59 6.66 3.37
N LEU A 701 34.83 6.22 2.37
CA LEU A 701 34.45 4.82 2.18
C LEU A 701 34.77 4.37 0.75
N ARG A 702 35.39 3.22 0.61
CA ARG A 702 35.51 2.58 -0.70
C ARG A 702 34.13 2.12 -1.19
N VAL A 703 33.78 2.48 -2.42
CA VAL A 703 32.49 2.15 -3.05
C VAL A 703 32.26 0.65 -3.09
N ASP A 704 33.25 -0.15 -3.48
CA ASP A 704 33.16 -1.62 -3.58
C ASP A 704 32.84 -2.28 -2.24
N LYS A 705 33.48 -1.82 -1.14
CA LYS A 705 33.21 -2.31 0.21
C LYS A 705 31.86 -1.88 0.73
N ALA A 706 31.50 -0.62 0.53
CA ALA A 706 30.22 -0.09 0.94
C ALA A 706 29.07 -0.81 0.21
N GLN A 707 29.18 -0.98 -1.10
CA GLN A 707 28.19 -1.68 -1.93
C GLN A 707 28.04 -3.14 -1.50
N LYS A 708 29.13 -3.87 -1.27
CA LYS A 708 29.06 -5.25 -0.79
C LYS A 708 28.34 -5.35 0.56
N THR A 709 28.65 -4.47 1.49
CA THR A 709 28.00 -4.40 2.80
C THR A 709 26.50 -4.10 2.63
N TRP A 710 26.17 -3.02 1.92
CA TRP A 710 24.79 -2.59 1.69
C TRP A 710 23.93 -3.66 1.00
N SER A 711 24.47 -4.33 -0.03
CA SER A 711 23.71 -5.32 -0.82
C SER A 711 23.49 -6.64 -0.09
N ASN A 712 24.40 -7.07 0.80
CA ASN A 712 24.37 -8.41 1.36
C ASN A 712 23.79 -8.45 2.78
N SER A 713 23.81 -7.34 3.53
CA SER A 713 23.48 -7.35 4.96
C SER A 713 22.09 -7.92 5.27
N LEU A 714 21.07 -7.53 4.52
CA LEU A 714 19.71 -8.05 4.74
C LEU A 714 19.65 -9.56 4.44
N ARG A 715 20.27 -10.00 3.34
CA ARG A 715 20.32 -11.43 2.99
C ARG A 715 21.03 -12.26 4.06
N GLU A 716 22.19 -11.80 4.48
CA GLU A 716 22.98 -12.50 5.52
C GLU A 716 22.18 -12.65 6.81
N LEU A 717 21.46 -11.61 7.20
CA LEU A 717 20.62 -11.60 8.40
C LEU A 717 19.43 -12.57 8.29
N VAL A 718 18.76 -12.62 7.15
CA VAL A 718 17.53 -13.43 6.98
C VAL A 718 17.84 -14.90 6.67
N VAL A 719 18.94 -15.18 5.97
CA VAL A 719 19.26 -16.55 5.51
C VAL A 719 20.20 -17.25 6.47
N HIS A 720 21.13 -16.52 7.10
CA HIS A 720 22.23 -17.11 7.92
C HIS A 720 22.22 -16.64 9.39
N GLY A 721 21.42 -15.62 9.73
CA GLY A 721 21.26 -15.05 11.09
C GLY A 721 20.24 -15.79 11.97
#